data_3b6206dbb2ffa6484bf0097b94fb221f
#
_entry.id   3b6206dbb2ffa6484bf0097b94fb221f
#
_cell.length_a   1.000
_cell.length_b   1.000
_cell.length_c   1.000
_cell.angle_alpha   90.00
_cell.angle_beta   90.00
_cell.angle_gamma   90.00
#
_symmetry.space_group_name_H-M   'P 1'
#
loop_
_entity.id
_entity.type
_entity.pdbx_description
1 polymer ?
#
loop_
_entity_poly.entity_id
_entity_poly.type
_entity_poly.pdbx_seq_one_letter_code
_entity_poly.pdbx_strand_id
1 'polypeptide(L)'
;LIILKLSFHKCQFMKKLLFIISIATLAACQPSPNLDGVAEKPAVADLLSAIQLKGDSTKVVLTDYFPDNKVVDSITIPDFFRYSYSPDSASITLVANNLNLPPLSIIQVWVKGNERYDLLVRKSKKLPVAFTFDPEGKKVKSVQLAGQINDWNPNATSLTFDGKVFRTTLLLNPGKYHYQVVVNGKWMLDPANPLKEDNGMGGQNSVVEVGNLKPNMLPKLVALTAHKNILNIKATGTVDSIIVLWQNYLLTGNFIKRDGDVFHVTLPRNAEEYSRSYIRVWAYNEFGESNDLLIPLEGCRVVEDPGKLTRSDKHTQVMYFLMVDRFNNGTTANDRKVDDPEILPKANYFGGDLVGVTQKIKDGYFTSLGINTIWLSPITQNPLGAWGLYPNPRTKFSGYHGYWPVSLTKIDFRYGTDGDLRELIDEAHSRNMNVILDYVANHIHVEHPLYKQHPDWTTSLYLPDGSLNTERWDEYRLTTWFDVFLPTLDLQRPEVYEPMTDTALYWLTNFQLDGFRHDATKHIHENFWRRLTQKIKLKVTDRSIYQIGETYGSRELVASYIGSGMLDSQFDFNIYDASVAAFARSNYPFSSLNSSLLESFSYFGWNNLMGYISGNQDRGRFISYAGGALRFDEDAKKAGWTREIGVGDTSAYSKLCMLNAFNLTIPGVPTIYYGDEFGMPGGNDPDNRRMMKFDNLSPIENRTLDVVKKLVNLRRNTMALNYGNFETLLADSTQYAYARTYLQSSAIVVFNKSDEDKSIIFKLPDYMVGRNFTSKFGSNSSIQNQIVKVDLKPNSFEILISK
;
A
#
# COMPACT_ATOMS: atom_id res chain seq x y z
N LEU A 1 -9.18 73.94 38.29
CA LEU A 1 -7.79 73.60 37.78
C LEU A 1 -7.35 72.17 38.10
N ILE A 2 -7.97 71.54 39.13
CA ILE A 2 -7.62 70.18 39.53
C ILE A 2 -8.30 69.13 38.63
N ILE A 3 -9.47 69.39 38.09
CA ILE A 3 -10.24 68.50 37.24
C ILE A 3 -9.64 68.36 35.82
N LEU A 4 -8.96 69.39 35.30
CA LEU A 4 -8.33 69.40 34.00
C LEU A 4 -6.98 68.62 33.98
N LYS A 5 -6.27 68.55 35.14
CA LYS A 5 -4.99 67.75 35.21
C LYS A 5 -5.23 66.25 35.26
N LEU A 6 -6.31 65.76 35.83
CA LEU A 6 -6.65 64.34 35.86
C LEU A 6 -7.14 63.82 34.50
N SER A 7 -7.76 64.66 33.67
CA SER A 7 -8.13 64.28 32.30
C SER A 7 -6.93 64.10 31.35
N PHE A 8 -5.87 64.91 31.50
CA PHE A 8 -4.68 64.86 30.65
C PHE A 8 -3.83 63.62 30.96
N HIS A 9 -3.71 63.20 32.21
CA HIS A 9 -2.98 61.99 32.59
C HIS A 9 -3.66 60.71 32.16
N LYS A 10 -4.99 60.65 32.20
CA LYS A 10 -5.74 59.45 31.68
C LYS A 10 -5.61 59.33 30.16
N CYS A 11 -5.64 60.45 29.44
CA CYS A 11 -5.52 60.43 27.98
C CYS A 11 -4.07 60.02 27.50
N GLN A 12 -3.03 60.40 28.25
CA GLN A 12 -1.66 59.98 27.96
C GLN A 12 -1.41 58.48 28.29
N PHE A 13 -2.03 57.96 29.35
CA PHE A 13 -1.93 56.55 29.73
C PHE A 13 -2.70 55.63 28.73
N MET A 14 -3.89 56.05 28.30
CA MET A 14 -4.64 55.33 27.26
C MET A 14 -3.90 55.37 25.89
N LYS A 15 -3.29 56.51 25.52
CA LYS A 15 -2.48 56.54 24.27
C LYS A 15 -1.23 55.71 24.35
N LYS A 16 -0.55 55.60 25.49
CA LYS A 16 0.56 54.68 25.70
C LYS A 16 0.12 53.24 25.75
N LEU A 17 -1.01 52.92 26.33
CA LEU A 17 -1.58 51.55 26.36
C LEU A 17 -2.05 51.11 24.97
N LEU A 18 -2.70 51.98 24.20
CA LEU A 18 -3.06 51.76 22.80
C LEU A 18 -1.86 51.60 21.89
N PHE A 19 -0.74 52.34 22.13
CA PHE A 19 0.49 52.23 21.38
C PHE A 19 1.27 50.94 21.73
N ILE A 20 1.22 50.47 22.98
CA ILE A 20 1.80 49.21 23.41
C ILE A 20 0.97 48.02 22.88
N ILE A 21 -0.37 48.12 22.87
CA ILE A 21 -1.27 47.13 22.28
C ILE A 21 -1.08 47.09 20.76
N SER A 22 -0.93 48.21 20.07
CA SER A 22 -0.64 48.24 18.61
C SER A 22 0.73 47.71 18.28
N ILE A 23 1.75 47.90 19.12
CA ILE A 23 3.10 47.34 18.92
C ILE A 23 3.08 45.83 19.26
N ALA A 24 2.32 45.40 20.27
CA ALA A 24 2.16 43.98 20.58
C ALA A 24 1.37 43.22 19.50
N THR A 25 0.42 43.88 18.81
CA THR A 25 -0.30 43.29 17.67
C THR A 25 0.48 43.34 16.36
N LEU A 26 1.43 44.26 16.20
CA LEU A 26 2.34 44.33 15.04
C LEU A 26 3.57 43.39 15.13
N ALA A 27 3.91 42.93 16.34
CA ALA A 27 4.99 41.92 16.51
C ALA A 27 4.53 40.48 16.27
N ALA A 28 3.24 40.22 15.91
CA ALA A 28 2.63 38.91 15.90
C ALA A 28 2.34 38.28 14.52
N CYS A 29 2.70 38.92 13.42
CA CYS A 29 2.58 38.32 12.09
C CYS A 29 3.72 38.80 11.19
N GLN A 30 4.84 38.07 11.18
CA GLN A 30 5.66 38.08 9.97
C GLN A 30 4.84 37.34 8.90
N PRO A 31 4.55 37.96 7.75
CA PRO A 31 3.87 37.25 6.67
C PRO A 31 4.75 36.07 6.23
N SER A 32 4.13 34.93 5.93
CA SER A 32 4.84 33.80 5.33
C SER A 32 5.61 34.28 4.11
N PRO A 33 6.88 33.90 3.94
CA PRO A 33 7.62 34.24 2.75
C PRO A 33 7.04 33.51 1.53
N ASN A 34 7.15 34.12 0.35
CA ASN A 34 6.89 33.46 -0.90
C ASN A 34 8.06 32.54 -1.24
N LEU A 35 7.75 31.42 -1.89
CA LEU A 35 8.72 30.53 -2.47
C LEU A 35 8.81 30.82 -3.98
N ASP A 36 10.04 31.08 -4.47
CA ASP A 36 10.28 31.35 -5.88
C ASP A 36 10.19 30.07 -6.73
N GLY A 37 9.86 30.21 -8.01
CA GLY A 37 9.76 29.11 -8.95
C GLY A 37 8.48 28.27 -8.82
N VAL A 38 7.46 28.77 -8.14
CA VAL A 38 6.13 28.16 -8.01
C VAL A 38 5.17 28.81 -9.00
N ALA A 39 4.52 28.01 -9.85
CA ALA A 39 3.49 28.49 -10.75
C ALA A 39 2.10 28.52 -10.10
N GLU A 40 1.23 29.43 -10.54
CA GLU A 40 -0.19 29.46 -10.12
C GLU A 40 -0.92 28.16 -10.46
N LYS A 41 -0.57 27.55 -11.60
CA LYS A 41 -1.07 26.22 -12.01
C LYS A 41 0.13 25.32 -12.26
N PRO A 42 0.47 24.44 -11.30
CA PRO A 42 1.61 23.57 -11.46
C PRO A 42 1.42 22.59 -12.63
N ALA A 43 2.50 22.36 -13.38
CA ALA A 43 2.53 21.38 -14.47
C ALA A 43 2.31 19.95 -13.93
N VAL A 44 2.61 19.70 -12.66
CA VAL A 44 2.37 18.44 -11.95
C VAL A 44 1.72 18.73 -10.60
N ALA A 45 0.47 18.32 -10.45
CA ALA A 45 -0.28 18.51 -9.20
C ALA A 45 0.03 17.44 -8.14
N ASP A 46 0.34 16.21 -8.57
CA ASP A 46 0.62 15.08 -7.68
C ASP A 46 1.96 15.22 -6.95
N LEU A 47 2.09 14.57 -5.80
CA LEU A 47 3.37 14.41 -5.11
C LEU A 47 4.28 13.47 -5.91
N LEU A 48 5.45 13.98 -6.31
CA LEU A 48 6.41 13.18 -7.05
C LEU A 48 7.14 12.20 -6.13
N SER A 49 7.27 10.95 -6.59
CA SER A 49 8.02 9.92 -5.89
C SER A 49 9.53 10.20 -5.93
N ALA A 50 10.26 9.66 -4.94
CA ALA A 50 11.71 9.75 -4.95
C ALA A 50 12.32 8.88 -6.07
N ILE A 51 13.42 9.33 -6.65
CA ILE A 51 14.26 8.54 -7.54
C ILE A 51 15.07 7.58 -6.67
N GLN A 52 14.81 6.28 -6.81
CA GLN A 52 15.59 5.25 -6.11
C GLN A 52 16.79 4.84 -6.95
N LEU A 53 18.01 5.05 -6.47
CA LEU A 53 19.23 4.64 -7.17
C LEU A 53 19.36 3.10 -7.12
N LYS A 54 19.76 2.51 -8.25
CA LYS A 54 19.83 1.04 -8.44
C LYS A 54 21.26 0.45 -8.32
N GLY A 55 22.20 1.17 -7.77
CA GLY A 55 23.62 0.79 -7.71
C GLY A 55 24.46 1.65 -8.62
N ASP A 56 25.21 1.08 -9.58
CA ASP A 56 26.19 1.82 -10.39
C ASP A 56 25.55 2.86 -11.33
N SER A 57 24.41 2.53 -11.93
CA SER A 57 23.69 3.45 -12.79
C SER A 57 22.18 3.34 -12.62
N THR A 58 21.49 4.46 -12.83
CA THR A 58 20.03 4.53 -12.72
C THR A 58 19.46 5.31 -13.89
N LYS A 59 18.60 4.66 -14.68
CA LYS A 59 17.82 5.32 -15.73
C LYS A 59 16.59 5.96 -15.12
N VAL A 60 16.44 7.26 -15.27
CA VAL A 60 15.28 8.06 -14.85
C VAL A 60 14.51 8.44 -16.10
N VAL A 61 13.28 7.96 -16.22
CA VAL A 61 12.39 8.29 -17.34
C VAL A 61 11.62 9.55 -16.98
N LEU A 62 11.82 10.62 -17.74
CA LEU A 62 11.24 11.95 -17.42
C LEU A 62 9.72 11.96 -17.51
N THR A 63 9.13 11.16 -18.40
CA THR A 63 7.68 11.04 -18.51
C THR A 63 7.00 10.40 -17.29
N ASP A 64 7.77 9.72 -16.43
CA ASP A 64 7.27 9.21 -15.14
C ASP A 64 6.93 10.37 -14.19
N TYR A 65 7.65 11.49 -14.29
CA TYR A 65 7.49 12.69 -13.47
C TYR A 65 6.70 13.78 -14.18
N PHE A 66 6.97 13.98 -15.46
CA PHE A 66 6.35 15.00 -16.32
C PHE A 66 5.65 14.31 -17.49
N PRO A 67 4.35 14.02 -17.39
CA PRO A 67 3.63 13.27 -18.42
C PRO A 67 3.73 13.87 -19.84
N ASP A 68 3.79 15.22 -19.94
CA ASP A 68 4.23 15.92 -21.13
C ASP A 68 5.69 16.37 -20.95
N ASN A 69 6.64 15.58 -21.41
CA ASN A 69 8.07 15.87 -21.27
C ASN A 69 8.53 17.09 -22.09
N LYS A 70 7.73 17.59 -23.04
CA LYS A 70 8.04 18.80 -23.83
C LYS A 70 8.02 20.09 -22.99
N VAL A 71 7.48 20.02 -21.76
CA VAL A 71 7.51 21.15 -20.83
C VAL A 71 8.86 21.28 -20.09
N VAL A 72 9.71 20.24 -20.08
CA VAL A 72 11.01 20.28 -19.41
C VAL A 72 11.99 21.13 -20.20
N ASP A 73 12.51 22.19 -19.57
CA ASP A 73 13.51 23.12 -20.16
C ASP A 73 14.94 22.73 -19.81
N SER A 74 15.22 22.51 -18.53
CA SER A 74 16.56 22.17 -18.06
C SER A 74 16.53 21.37 -16.77
N ILE A 75 17.68 20.76 -16.44
CA ILE A 75 17.84 19.93 -15.26
C ILE A 75 19.17 20.26 -14.62
N THR A 76 19.13 20.55 -13.31
CA THR A 76 20.34 20.78 -12.50
C THR A 76 20.58 19.53 -11.66
N ILE A 77 21.73 18.91 -11.88
CA ILE A 77 22.14 17.67 -11.23
C ILE A 77 23.37 17.97 -10.38
N PRO A 78 23.42 17.55 -9.09
CA PRO A 78 24.57 17.75 -8.23
C PRO A 78 25.86 17.12 -8.77
N ASP A 79 27.02 17.74 -8.49
CA ASP A 79 28.34 17.35 -9.03
C ASP A 79 28.83 15.95 -8.62
N PHE A 80 28.22 15.35 -7.60
CA PHE A 80 28.51 13.97 -7.23
C PHE A 80 27.82 12.92 -8.12
N PHE A 81 27.08 13.36 -9.17
CA PHE A 81 26.60 12.52 -10.25
C PHE A 81 27.28 12.88 -11.57
N ARG A 82 27.63 11.85 -12.35
CA ARG A 82 27.74 11.96 -13.80
C ARG A 82 26.41 11.58 -14.42
N TYR A 83 26.06 12.20 -15.53
CA TYR A 83 24.81 11.90 -16.21
C TYR A 83 24.96 11.96 -17.71
N SER A 84 24.07 11.22 -18.39
CA SER A 84 23.85 11.33 -19.83
C SER A 84 22.36 11.46 -20.11
N TYR A 85 22.00 12.31 -21.07
CA TYR A 85 20.64 12.52 -21.50
C TYR A 85 20.39 11.78 -22.82
N SER A 86 19.27 11.06 -22.92
CA SER A 86 18.79 10.38 -24.12
C SER A 86 17.48 11.02 -24.60
N PRO A 87 17.52 11.88 -25.63
CA PRO A 87 16.32 12.55 -26.14
C PRO A 87 15.24 11.59 -26.61
N ASP A 88 15.64 10.53 -27.34
CA ASP A 88 14.71 9.56 -27.96
C ASP A 88 13.84 8.82 -26.95
N SER A 89 14.40 8.56 -25.74
CA SER A 89 13.69 7.91 -24.65
C SER A 89 13.25 8.86 -23.54
N ALA A 90 13.42 10.17 -23.73
CA ALA A 90 13.15 11.20 -22.71
C ALA A 90 13.66 10.78 -21.33
N SER A 91 14.93 10.34 -21.24
CA SER A 91 15.48 9.78 -20.00
C SER A 91 16.88 10.30 -19.70
N ILE A 92 17.22 10.25 -18.41
CA ILE A 92 18.53 10.56 -17.89
C ILE A 92 19.08 9.31 -17.26
N THR A 93 20.35 9.00 -17.55
CA THR A 93 21.09 7.99 -16.83
C THR A 93 22.00 8.67 -15.81
N LEU A 94 21.79 8.39 -14.54
CA LEU A 94 22.59 8.86 -13.42
C LEU A 94 23.61 7.81 -13.04
N VAL A 95 24.87 8.24 -12.86
CA VAL A 95 25.99 7.41 -12.37
C VAL A 95 26.59 8.09 -11.16
N ALA A 96 26.54 7.47 -9.99
CA ALA A 96 27.10 8.03 -8.78
C ALA A 96 28.63 8.04 -8.80
N ASN A 97 29.25 9.19 -8.45
CA ASN A 97 30.70 9.30 -8.25
C ASN A 97 31.05 8.86 -6.81
N ASN A 98 30.96 7.67 -6.56
CA ASN A 98 31.24 6.73 -5.47
C ASN A 98 31.62 7.15 -4.04
N LEU A 99 32.27 8.21 -3.70
CA LEU A 99 32.86 8.31 -2.35
C LEU A 99 32.09 9.19 -1.36
N ASN A 100 31.25 10.13 -1.82
CA ASN A 100 30.60 11.11 -0.93
C ASN A 100 29.09 11.31 -1.24
N LEU A 101 28.42 10.31 -1.81
CA LEU A 101 26.99 10.43 -2.07
C LEU A 101 26.21 10.40 -0.75
N PRO A 102 25.49 11.46 -0.38
CA PRO A 102 24.66 11.46 0.81
C PRO A 102 23.49 10.48 0.66
N PRO A 103 22.91 9.97 1.76
CA PRO A 103 21.72 9.10 1.72
C PRO A 103 20.56 9.69 0.92
N LEU A 104 20.38 11.01 1.01
CA LEU A 104 19.36 11.77 0.29
C LEU A 104 19.98 12.96 -0.43
N SER A 105 19.46 13.25 -1.62
CA SER A 105 19.86 14.44 -2.40
C SER A 105 18.69 14.94 -3.24
N ILE A 106 18.86 16.07 -3.94
CA ILE A 106 17.84 16.70 -4.77
C ILE A 106 18.38 16.91 -6.18
N ILE A 107 17.56 16.57 -7.17
CA ILE A 107 17.71 17.00 -8.56
C ILE A 107 16.66 18.05 -8.85
N GLN A 108 17.05 19.16 -9.46
CA GLN A 108 16.12 20.22 -9.82
C GLN A 108 15.77 20.13 -11.30
N VAL A 109 14.47 20.15 -11.59
CA VAL A 109 13.95 20.18 -12.96
C VAL A 109 13.21 21.49 -13.17
N TRP A 110 13.61 22.22 -14.19
CA TRP A 110 12.98 23.44 -14.60
C TRP A 110 12.06 23.16 -15.78
N VAL A 111 10.84 23.69 -15.71
CA VAL A 111 9.85 23.57 -16.77
C VAL A 111 9.53 24.95 -17.32
N LYS A 112 8.84 24.97 -18.46
CA LYS A 112 8.42 26.22 -19.13
C LYS A 112 7.73 27.16 -18.17
N GLY A 113 8.09 28.44 -18.23
CA GLY A 113 7.56 29.47 -17.35
C GLY A 113 8.34 29.65 -16.03
N ASN A 114 9.56 29.15 -15.95
CA ASN A 114 10.45 29.24 -14.77
C ASN A 114 9.92 28.50 -13.52
N GLU A 115 9.06 27.53 -13.70
CA GLU A 115 8.61 26.67 -12.61
C GLU A 115 9.68 25.62 -12.30
N ARG A 116 10.02 25.45 -11.02
CA ARG A 116 11.01 24.49 -10.54
C ARG A 116 10.35 23.33 -9.84
N TYR A 117 10.82 22.13 -10.09
CA TYR A 117 10.49 20.91 -9.33
C TYR A 117 11.74 20.31 -8.73
N ASP A 118 11.67 19.94 -7.46
CA ASP A 118 12.75 19.35 -6.69
C ASP A 118 12.47 17.86 -6.48
N LEU A 119 13.19 17.02 -7.20
CA LEU A 119 13.05 15.56 -7.13
C LEU A 119 13.99 14.99 -6.06
N LEU A 120 13.42 14.32 -5.07
CA LEU A 120 14.21 13.61 -4.07
C LEU A 120 14.90 12.40 -4.71
N VAL A 121 16.18 12.21 -4.40
CA VAL A 121 16.99 11.07 -4.82
C VAL A 121 17.43 10.30 -3.58
N ARG A 122 17.20 9.00 -3.56
CA ARG A 122 17.62 8.08 -2.50
C ARG A 122 18.79 7.24 -2.95
N LYS A 123 19.85 7.22 -2.15
CA LYS A 123 21.00 6.33 -2.35
C LYS A 123 20.57 4.87 -2.26
N SER A 124 21.18 4.02 -3.09
CA SER A 124 21.00 2.57 -2.97
C SER A 124 21.52 2.07 -1.62
N LYS A 125 20.70 1.28 -0.93
CA LYS A 125 21.06 0.60 0.33
C LYS A 125 21.66 -0.78 0.08
N LYS A 126 21.75 -1.22 -1.18
CA LYS A 126 22.21 -2.57 -1.55
C LYS A 126 23.66 -2.81 -1.16
N LEU A 127 23.89 -3.97 -0.57
CA LEU A 127 25.21 -4.47 -0.16
C LEU A 127 25.58 -5.68 -1.01
N PRO A 128 26.87 -5.87 -1.32
CA PRO A 128 27.34 -7.06 -2.03
C PRO A 128 27.28 -8.31 -1.12
N VAL A 129 26.61 -9.35 -1.61
CA VAL A 129 26.48 -10.65 -0.94
C VAL A 129 27.01 -11.73 -1.86
N ALA A 130 28.02 -12.44 -1.39
CA ALA A 130 28.62 -13.54 -2.14
C ALA A 130 27.91 -14.86 -1.84
N PHE A 131 27.59 -15.60 -2.89
CA PHE A 131 27.08 -16.97 -2.84
C PHE A 131 28.09 -17.92 -3.46
N THR A 132 28.31 -19.07 -2.82
CA THR A 132 29.26 -20.09 -3.30
C THR A 132 28.66 -21.49 -3.16
N PHE A 133 28.92 -22.34 -4.14
CA PHE A 133 28.56 -23.75 -4.10
C PHE A 133 29.78 -24.61 -4.46
N ASP A 134 30.21 -25.51 -3.56
CA ASP A 134 31.28 -26.46 -3.79
C ASP A 134 30.68 -27.76 -4.39
N PRO A 135 31.08 -28.15 -5.60
CA PRO A 135 30.61 -29.40 -6.20
C PRO A 135 31.22 -30.67 -5.56
N GLU A 136 32.12 -30.53 -4.57
CA GLU A 136 32.80 -31.64 -3.87
C GLU A 136 33.40 -32.66 -4.85
N GLY A 137 33.98 -32.23 -5.95
CA GLY A 137 34.55 -33.08 -7.00
C GLY A 137 33.53 -33.81 -7.90
N LYS A 138 32.22 -33.60 -7.67
CA LYS A 138 31.15 -34.14 -8.51
C LYS A 138 31.04 -33.35 -9.82
N LYS A 139 30.62 -34.03 -10.91
CA LYS A 139 30.38 -33.37 -12.18
C LYS A 139 29.04 -32.57 -12.14
N VAL A 140 29.14 -31.27 -11.95
CA VAL A 140 28.00 -30.34 -11.96
C VAL A 140 28.04 -29.51 -13.23
N LYS A 141 26.92 -29.45 -13.98
CA LYS A 141 26.80 -28.69 -15.24
C LYS A 141 26.34 -27.25 -15.00
N SER A 142 25.42 -27.06 -14.07
CA SER A 142 24.84 -25.75 -13.78
C SER A 142 24.46 -25.63 -12.31
N VAL A 143 24.63 -24.43 -11.78
CA VAL A 143 24.19 -24.05 -10.45
C VAL A 143 23.50 -22.67 -10.55
N GLN A 144 22.28 -22.59 -10.06
CA GLN A 144 21.48 -21.36 -9.98
C GLN A 144 21.02 -21.12 -8.55
N LEU A 145 20.62 -19.87 -8.26
CA LEU A 145 19.89 -19.51 -7.05
C LEU A 145 18.44 -19.23 -7.42
N ALA A 146 17.54 -19.61 -6.53
CA ALA A 146 16.14 -19.19 -6.60
C ALA A 146 15.64 -18.89 -5.19
N GLY A 147 14.95 -17.77 -5.03
CA GLY A 147 14.47 -17.32 -3.73
C GLY A 147 13.88 -15.91 -3.79
N GLN A 148 13.62 -15.34 -2.62
CA GLN A 148 13.19 -13.95 -2.51
C GLN A 148 14.19 -12.96 -3.11
N ILE A 149 15.43 -13.41 -3.34
CA ILE A 149 16.51 -12.65 -4.00
C ILE A 149 16.26 -12.38 -5.49
N ASN A 150 15.39 -13.15 -6.15
CA ASN A 150 15.10 -13.09 -7.58
C ASN A 150 13.69 -13.60 -7.93
N ASP A 151 12.76 -13.44 -6.99
CA ASP A 151 11.35 -13.82 -7.13
C ASP A 151 11.16 -15.31 -7.49
N TRP A 152 12.02 -16.18 -6.94
CA TRP A 152 12.02 -17.63 -7.13
C TRP A 152 12.27 -18.09 -8.57
N ASN A 153 12.81 -17.22 -9.43
CA ASN A 153 13.15 -17.54 -10.80
C ASN A 153 14.56 -18.16 -10.90
N PRO A 154 14.69 -19.48 -11.11
CA PRO A 154 15.99 -20.14 -11.18
C PRO A 154 16.82 -19.70 -12.39
N ASN A 155 16.19 -19.15 -13.44
CA ASN A 155 16.88 -18.68 -14.63
C ASN A 155 17.47 -17.27 -14.48
N ALA A 156 17.05 -16.53 -13.45
CA ALA A 156 17.49 -15.15 -13.24
C ALA A 156 18.91 -15.04 -12.65
N THR A 157 19.39 -16.08 -11.95
CA THR A 157 20.66 -16.00 -11.22
C THR A 157 21.47 -17.29 -11.35
N SER A 158 22.46 -17.29 -12.24
CA SER A 158 23.40 -18.39 -12.41
C SER A 158 24.72 -18.14 -11.69
N LEU A 159 25.34 -19.19 -11.13
CA LEU A 159 26.65 -19.13 -10.56
C LEU A 159 27.68 -19.56 -11.63
N THR A 160 28.81 -18.86 -11.67
CA THR A 160 29.92 -19.16 -12.60
C THR A 160 30.95 -20.03 -11.90
N PHE A 161 31.40 -21.08 -12.60
CA PHE A 161 32.46 -21.96 -12.11
C PHE A 161 33.84 -21.32 -12.32
N ASP A 162 34.61 -21.16 -11.25
CA ASP A 162 35.96 -20.57 -11.29
C ASP A 162 37.11 -21.57 -11.39
N GLY A 163 36.81 -22.85 -11.61
CA GLY A 163 37.74 -23.95 -11.61
C GLY A 163 37.78 -24.77 -10.32
N LYS A 164 37.14 -24.26 -9.24
CA LYS A 164 37.06 -24.93 -7.94
C LYS A 164 35.65 -24.96 -7.40
N VAL A 165 35.00 -23.83 -7.36
CA VAL A 165 33.63 -23.67 -6.86
C VAL A 165 32.78 -22.83 -7.83
N PHE A 166 31.45 -22.95 -7.73
CA PHE A 166 30.53 -22.05 -8.40
C PHE A 166 30.30 -20.81 -7.50
N ARG A 167 30.34 -19.59 -8.06
CA ARG A 167 30.14 -18.37 -7.31
C ARG A 167 29.41 -17.30 -8.09
N THR A 168 28.74 -16.44 -7.34
CA THR A 168 28.17 -15.16 -7.82
C THR A 168 28.13 -14.15 -6.68
N THR A 169 28.06 -12.86 -7.01
CA THR A 169 27.82 -11.78 -6.03
C THR A 169 26.59 -11.01 -6.44
N LEU A 170 25.64 -10.87 -5.54
CA LEU A 170 24.41 -10.10 -5.74
C LEU A 170 24.44 -8.84 -4.90
N LEU A 171 23.85 -7.77 -5.41
CA LEU A 171 23.58 -6.55 -4.66
C LEU A 171 22.18 -6.65 -4.05
N LEU A 172 22.10 -6.87 -2.74
CA LEU A 172 20.84 -7.06 -2.00
C LEU A 172 20.64 -5.94 -0.99
N ASN A 173 19.38 -5.49 -0.84
CA ASN A 173 19.03 -4.57 0.23
C ASN A 173 19.23 -5.24 1.61
N PRO A 174 19.49 -4.46 2.68
CA PRO A 174 19.47 -5.02 4.02
C PRO A 174 18.13 -5.67 4.34
N GLY A 175 18.18 -6.91 4.86
CA GLY A 175 16.98 -7.71 5.15
C GLY A 175 17.29 -9.20 5.25
N LYS A 176 16.25 -9.99 5.40
CA LYS A 176 16.33 -11.45 5.46
C LYS A 176 15.72 -12.04 4.19
N TYR A 177 16.43 -12.98 3.56
CA TYR A 177 16.01 -13.60 2.31
C TYR A 177 16.02 -15.12 2.42
N HIS A 178 14.91 -15.75 2.04
CA HIS A 178 14.79 -17.19 1.87
C HIS A 178 15.18 -17.57 0.45
N TYR A 179 15.99 -18.62 0.31
CA TYR A 179 16.44 -19.09 -1.00
C TYR A 179 16.75 -20.59 -1.01
N GLN A 180 16.89 -21.15 -2.20
CA GLN A 180 17.41 -22.48 -2.47
C GLN A 180 18.47 -22.42 -3.57
N VAL A 181 19.32 -23.45 -3.62
CA VAL A 181 20.26 -23.67 -4.71
C VAL A 181 19.62 -24.67 -5.69
N VAL A 182 19.73 -24.40 -6.99
CA VAL A 182 19.24 -25.28 -8.04
C VAL A 182 20.43 -25.89 -8.80
N VAL A 183 20.70 -27.15 -8.56
CA VAL A 183 21.86 -27.88 -9.12
C VAL A 183 21.40 -28.85 -10.21
N ASN A 184 21.81 -28.62 -11.45
CA ASN A 184 21.36 -29.40 -12.62
C ASN A 184 19.84 -29.52 -12.70
N GLY A 185 19.09 -28.43 -12.37
CA GLY A 185 17.63 -28.38 -12.33
C GLY A 185 17.00 -28.96 -11.08
N LYS A 186 17.74 -29.46 -10.11
CA LYS A 186 17.23 -29.99 -8.85
C LYS A 186 17.35 -28.97 -7.72
N TRP A 187 16.25 -28.66 -7.10
CA TRP A 187 16.14 -27.71 -5.95
C TRP A 187 16.64 -28.39 -4.66
N MET A 188 17.43 -27.65 -3.87
CA MET A 188 17.97 -28.12 -2.60
C MET A 188 18.34 -26.97 -1.68
N LEU A 189 18.41 -27.25 -0.38
CA LEU A 189 18.99 -26.31 0.58
C LEU A 189 20.46 -26.07 0.24
N ASP A 190 20.95 -24.85 0.51
CA ASP A 190 22.37 -24.53 0.36
C ASP A 190 23.18 -25.31 1.41
N PRO A 191 24.05 -26.25 0.98
CA PRO A 191 24.83 -27.08 1.90
C PRO A 191 25.85 -26.26 2.71
N ALA A 192 26.29 -25.12 2.20
CA ALA A 192 27.25 -24.24 2.87
C ALA A 192 26.59 -23.29 3.90
N ASN A 193 25.28 -23.19 3.89
CA ASN A 193 24.55 -22.27 4.79
C ASN A 193 23.87 -23.05 5.92
N PRO A 194 24.27 -22.83 7.19
CA PRO A 194 23.63 -23.49 8.34
C PRO A 194 22.27 -22.91 8.71
N LEU A 195 21.96 -21.65 8.27
CA LEU A 195 20.71 -20.98 8.62
C LEU A 195 19.57 -21.49 7.73
N LYS A 196 18.54 -22.02 8.37
CA LYS A 196 17.34 -22.57 7.72
C LYS A 196 16.09 -22.18 8.47
N GLU A 197 15.03 -21.90 7.75
CA GLU A 197 13.72 -21.60 8.32
C GLU A 197 12.61 -22.38 7.59
N ASP A 198 11.50 -22.62 8.30
CA ASP A 198 10.29 -23.22 7.73
C ASP A 198 9.76 -22.32 6.60
N ASN A 199 9.40 -22.93 5.47
CA ASN A 199 8.86 -22.23 4.31
C ASN A 199 7.32 -22.02 4.38
N GLY A 200 6.68 -22.45 5.45
CA GLY A 200 5.23 -22.37 5.63
C GLY A 200 4.42 -23.42 4.87
N MET A 201 5.09 -24.29 4.07
CA MET A 201 4.48 -25.32 3.23
C MET A 201 4.96 -26.74 3.61
N GLY A 202 5.48 -26.91 4.82
CA GLY A 202 5.98 -28.21 5.32
C GLY A 202 7.42 -28.56 4.89
N GLY A 203 8.17 -27.59 4.33
CA GLY A 203 9.58 -27.70 3.97
C GLY A 203 10.41 -26.59 4.62
N GLN A 204 11.69 -26.52 4.23
CA GLN A 204 12.63 -25.50 4.69
C GLN A 204 13.27 -24.75 3.52
N ASN A 205 13.68 -23.51 3.77
CA ASN A 205 14.54 -22.72 2.91
C ASN A 205 15.84 -22.37 3.63
N SER A 206 16.94 -22.22 2.89
CA SER A 206 18.13 -21.56 3.38
C SER A 206 17.87 -20.08 3.56
N VAL A 207 18.53 -19.44 4.54
CA VAL A 207 18.31 -18.04 4.89
C VAL A 207 19.61 -17.26 4.82
N VAL A 208 19.61 -16.11 4.15
CA VAL A 208 20.70 -15.14 4.20
C VAL A 208 20.23 -13.84 4.83
N GLU A 209 20.98 -13.33 5.80
CA GLU A 209 20.77 -12.03 6.42
C GLU A 209 21.77 -11.03 5.87
N VAL A 210 21.27 -9.92 5.31
CA VAL A 210 22.06 -8.90 4.64
C VAL A 210 22.10 -7.63 5.48
N GLY A 211 23.31 -7.18 5.78
CA GLY A 211 23.54 -5.94 6.55
C GLY A 211 23.10 -6.09 8.01
N ASN A 212 23.53 -5.11 8.80
CA ASN A 212 23.11 -4.98 10.20
C ASN A 212 22.34 -3.67 10.32
N LEU A 213 21.05 -3.70 10.00
CA LEU A 213 20.18 -2.56 10.27
C LEU A 213 20.18 -2.32 11.77
N LYS A 214 20.85 -1.22 12.18
CA LYS A 214 20.79 -0.74 13.57
C LYS A 214 19.80 0.42 13.62
N PRO A 215 18.49 0.16 13.79
CA PRO A 215 17.45 1.20 13.77
C PRO A 215 17.73 2.35 14.73
N ASN A 216 18.47 2.08 15.81
CA ASN A 216 18.84 3.08 16.82
C ASN A 216 19.88 4.11 16.34
N MET A 217 20.54 3.86 15.21
CA MET A 217 21.54 4.80 14.65
C MET A 217 20.93 5.75 13.62
N LEU A 218 19.74 5.44 13.12
CA LEU A 218 19.02 6.30 12.19
C LEU A 218 18.31 7.44 12.91
N PRO A 219 18.23 8.63 12.32
CA PRO A 219 17.42 9.70 12.88
C PRO A 219 15.93 9.33 12.84
N LYS A 220 15.16 9.86 13.80
CA LYS A 220 13.71 9.72 13.82
C LYS A 220 13.07 11.10 13.85
N LEU A 221 12.01 11.28 13.08
CA LEU A 221 11.25 12.52 12.98
C LEU A 221 9.86 12.36 13.57
N VAL A 222 9.42 13.39 14.30
CA VAL A 222 8.07 13.49 14.86
C VAL A 222 7.55 14.91 14.66
N ALA A 223 6.38 15.08 14.08
CA ALA A 223 5.67 16.35 14.06
C ALA A 223 5.10 16.60 15.47
N LEU A 224 5.56 17.70 16.12
CA LEU A 224 5.19 17.98 17.52
C LEU A 224 3.95 18.87 17.65
N THR A 225 4.01 20.03 17.01
CA THR A 225 2.97 21.07 17.10
C THR A 225 2.93 21.88 15.83
N ALA A 226 1.80 22.50 15.56
CA ALA A 226 1.67 23.51 14.55
C ALA A 226 1.01 24.74 15.18
N HIS A 227 1.52 25.92 14.85
CA HIS A 227 0.94 27.19 15.30
C HIS A 227 1.00 28.19 14.16
N LYS A 228 -0.17 28.67 13.73
CA LYS A 228 -0.28 29.56 12.56
C LYS A 228 0.37 28.90 11.33
N ASN A 229 1.40 29.52 10.79
CA ASN A 229 2.19 29.06 9.65
C ASN A 229 3.53 28.41 10.02
N ILE A 230 3.70 27.98 11.27
CA ILE A 230 4.93 27.31 11.74
C ILE A 230 4.60 25.90 12.16
N LEU A 231 5.29 24.92 11.55
CA LEU A 231 5.27 23.52 11.91
C LEU A 231 6.56 23.18 12.68
N ASN A 232 6.43 22.61 13.87
CA ASN A 232 7.54 22.18 14.71
C ASN A 232 7.76 20.70 14.58
N ILE A 233 8.97 20.30 14.19
CA ILE A 233 9.37 18.92 13.97
C ILE A 233 10.54 18.59 14.91
N LYS A 234 10.38 17.57 15.73
CA LYS A 234 11.47 17.03 16.55
C LYS A 234 12.21 15.97 15.77
N ALA A 235 13.54 16.03 15.82
CA ALA A 235 14.40 14.96 15.36
C ALA A 235 15.17 14.38 16.54
N THR A 236 15.20 13.06 16.64
CA THR A 236 15.96 12.33 17.66
C THR A 236 17.09 11.55 17.00
N GLY A 237 18.21 11.36 17.71
CA GLY A 237 19.46 10.83 17.14
C GLY A 237 20.29 11.90 16.46
N THR A 238 21.41 11.49 15.86
CA THR A 238 22.27 12.40 15.09
C THR A 238 21.60 12.75 13.76
N VAL A 239 21.55 14.03 13.42
CA VAL A 239 21.01 14.56 12.16
C VAL A 239 22.04 15.43 11.48
N ASP A 240 22.53 14.98 10.32
CA ASP A 240 23.46 15.74 9.50
C ASP A 240 22.71 16.78 8.65
N SER A 241 21.55 16.39 8.10
CA SER A 241 20.73 17.28 7.29
C SER A 241 19.25 16.89 7.32
N ILE A 242 18.39 17.89 7.02
CA ILE A 242 16.95 17.72 6.84
C ILE A 242 16.54 18.20 5.44
N ILE A 243 15.65 17.46 4.80
CA ILE A 243 15.03 17.85 3.53
C ILE A 243 13.55 18.06 3.79
N VAL A 244 13.06 19.24 3.46
CA VAL A 244 11.66 19.63 3.61
C VAL A 244 11.15 20.06 2.24
N LEU A 245 10.15 19.35 1.73
CA LEU A 245 9.43 19.73 0.52
C LEU A 245 8.03 20.20 0.87
N TRP A 246 7.62 21.35 0.34
CA TRP A 246 6.21 21.69 0.20
C TRP A 246 5.78 21.28 -1.21
N GLN A 247 4.83 20.34 -1.30
CA GLN A 247 4.51 19.68 -2.57
C GLN A 247 5.79 19.08 -3.20
N ASN A 248 6.26 19.65 -4.31
CA ASN A 248 7.46 19.24 -5.02
C ASN A 248 8.54 20.34 -5.02
N TYR A 249 8.48 21.28 -4.08
CA TYR A 249 9.39 22.43 -3.99
C TYR A 249 10.19 22.38 -2.69
N LEU A 250 11.52 22.44 -2.80
CA LEU A 250 12.43 22.41 -1.65
C LEU A 250 12.36 23.73 -0.86
N LEU A 251 12.06 23.59 0.43
CA LEU A 251 12.15 24.71 1.39
C LEU A 251 13.58 24.80 1.93
N THR A 252 14.19 25.99 1.83
CA THR A 252 15.56 26.26 2.29
C THR A 252 15.66 27.63 2.98
N GLY A 253 16.81 27.92 3.57
CA GLY A 253 17.07 29.24 4.14
C GLY A 253 16.05 29.67 5.21
N ASN A 254 15.37 30.79 4.98
CA ASN A 254 14.41 31.38 5.93
C ASN A 254 13.20 30.50 6.27
N PHE A 255 12.95 29.45 5.50
CA PHE A 255 11.84 28.52 5.79
C PHE A 255 12.16 27.52 6.90
N ILE A 256 13.44 27.29 7.19
CA ILE A 256 13.83 26.27 8.17
C ILE A 256 14.80 26.89 9.20
N LYS A 257 14.38 26.87 10.46
CA LYS A 257 15.22 27.27 11.59
C LYS A 257 15.40 26.07 12.52
N ARG A 258 16.64 25.76 12.88
CA ARG A 258 16.96 24.72 13.86
C ARG A 258 17.18 25.32 15.25
N ASP A 259 16.57 24.74 16.26
CA ASP A 259 16.78 25.06 17.67
C ASP A 259 16.97 23.74 18.43
N GLY A 260 18.20 23.38 18.72
CA GLY A 260 18.55 22.10 19.31
C GLY A 260 18.14 20.91 18.44
N ASP A 261 17.20 20.10 18.94
CA ASP A 261 16.62 18.94 18.27
C ASP A 261 15.27 19.25 17.58
N VAL A 262 14.84 20.51 17.58
CA VAL A 262 13.60 20.96 16.96
C VAL A 262 13.88 21.79 15.72
N PHE A 263 13.18 21.46 14.64
CA PHE A 263 13.16 22.23 13.40
C PHE A 263 11.83 22.97 13.28
N HIS A 264 11.91 24.30 13.17
CA HIS A 264 10.78 25.19 12.92
C HIS A 264 10.66 25.41 11.42
N VAL A 265 9.63 24.85 10.81
CA VAL A 265 9.35 24.96 9.38
C VAL A 265 8.28 26.03 9.18
N THR A 266 8.63 27.12 8.51
CA THR A 266 7.68 28.15 8.09
C THR A 266 7.01 27.73 6.80
N LEU A 267 5.68 27.66 6.79
CA LEU A 267 4.89 27.28 5.61
C LEU A 267 4.93 28.41 4.58
N PRO A 268 5.12 28.12 3.27
CA PRO A 268 5.21 29.16 2.24
C PRO A 268 3.84 29.81 2.01
N ARG A 269 3.84 31.12 1.70
CA ARG A 269 2.63 31.86 1.41
C ARG A 269 1.87 31.32 0.19
N ASN A 270 2.60 30.78 -0.78
CA ASN A 270 2.03 30.11 -1.96
C ASN A 270 0.99 29.03 -1.59
N ALA A 271 1.09 28.41 -0.40
CA ALA A 271 0.15 27.40 0.04
C ALA A 271 -1.27 27.96 0.26
N GLU A 272 -1.44 29.27 0.42
CA GLU A 272 -2.75 29.96 0.57
C GLU A 272 -3.68 29.68 -0.63
N GLU A 273 -3.12 29.46 -1.80
CA GLU A 273 -3.86 29.23 -3.05
C GLU A 273 -4.34 27.78 -3.22
N TYR A 274 -3.90 26.87 -2.34
CA TYR A 274 -4.21 25.45 -2.43
C TYR A 274 -5.22 25.03 -1.37
N SER A 275 -6.34 24.47 -1.79
CA SER A 275 -7.32 23.87 -0.87
C SER A 275 -6.75 22.66 -0.14
N ARG A 276 -5.81 21.91 -0.77
CA ARG A 276 -5.02 20.86 -0.17
C ARG A 276 -3.60 20.87 -0.75
N SER A 277 -2.61 20.87 0.13
CA SER A 277 -1.20 20.67 -0.21
C SER A 277 -0.50 19.91 0.92
N TYR A 278 0.79 19.56 0.77
CA TYR A 278 1.48 18.72 1.72
C TYR A 278 2.90 19.20 2.00
N ILE A 279 3.31 19.12 3.27
CA ILE A 279 4.73 19.16 3.66
C ILE A 279 5.21 17.71 3.76
N ARG A 280 6.34 17.43 3.10
CA ARG A 280 7.07 16.16 3.21
C ARG A 280 8.43 16.41 3.83
N VAL A 281 8.82 15.57 4.80
CA VAL A 281 10.07 15.77 5.55
C VAL A 281 10.83 14.48 5.67
N TRP A 282 12.14 14.57 5.45
CA TRP A 282 13.13 13.53 5.69
C TRP A 282 14.34 14.13 6.38
N ALA A 283 15.01 13.35 7.22
CA ALA A 283 16.34 13.66 7.73
C ALA A 283 17.27 12.48 7.43
N TYR A 284 18.57 12.74 7.46
CA TYR A 284 19.54 11.68 7.31
C TYR A 284 20.81 11.96 8.11
N ASN A 285 21.59 10.90 8.32
CA ASN A 285 22.95 10.92 8.83
C ASN A 285 23.81 9.95 8.02
N GLU A 286 25.06 9.74 8.42
CA GLU A 286 25.99 8.82 7.76
C GLU A 286 25.46 7.37 7.67
N PHE A 287 24.57 6.94 8.58
CA PHE A 287 24.01 5.58 8.62
C PHE A 287 22.79 5.40 7.72
N GLY A 288 22.10 6.48 7.35
CA GLY A 288 20.94 6.42 6.47
C GLY A 288 19.88 7.50 6.72
N GLU A 289 18.71 7.26 6.17
CA GLU A 289 17.54 8.16 6.26
C GLU A 289 16.63 7.82 7.45
N SER A 290 15.91 8.85 7.93
CA SER A 290 14.84 8.74 8.93
C SER A 290 13.56 8.09 8.36
N ASN A 291 12.55 7.92 9.22
CA ASN A 291 11.17 7.89 8.75
C ASN A 291 10.84 9.20 8.04
N ASP A 292 9.92 9.12 7.08
CA ASP A 292 9.33 10.30 6.44
C ASP A 292 8.13 10.83 7.23
N LEU A 293 7.84 12.13 7.09
CA LEU A 293 6.60 12.75 7.55
C LEU A 293 5.83 13.29 6.36
N LEU A 294 4.51 13.12 6.40
CA LEU A 294 3.56 13.70 5.45
C LEU A 294 2.52 14.51 6.22
N ILE A 295 2.52 15.82 6.01
CA ILE A 295 1.68 16.75 6.77
C ILE A 295 0.72 17.45 5.80
N PRO A 296 -0.59 17.15 5.83
CA PRO A 296 -1.58 17.83 5.00
C PRO A 296 -1.80 19.27 5.47
N LEU A 297 -1.93 20.16 4.48
CA LEU A 297 -2.22 21.58 4.67
C LEU A 297 -3.57 21.94 4.04
N GLU A 298 -4.25 22.89 4.64
CA GLU A 298 -5.38 23.64 4.08
C GLU A 298 -4.97 25.12 4.06
N GLY A 299 -4.67 25.65 2.87
CA GLY A 299 -3.95 26.92 2.77
C GLY A 299 -2.61 26.85 3.52
N CYS A 300 -2.27 27.94 4.24
CA CYS A 300 -1.05 28.03 5.07
C CYS A 300 -1.25 27.44 6.48
N ARG A 301 -2.11 26.45 6.67
CA ARG A 301 -2.36 25.82 7.98
C ARG A 301 -2.28 24.31 7.90
N VAL A 302 -1.67 23.74 8.92
CA VAL A 302 -1.65 22.27 9.08
C VAL A 302 -3.06 21.78 9.41
N VAL A 303 -3.48 20.69 8.77
CA VAL A 303 -4.77 20.05 9.06
C VAL A 303 -4.61 19.21 10.33
N GLU A 304 -5.32 19.59 11.38
CA GLU A 304 -5.33 18.90 12.69
C GLU A 304 -6.67 18.19 12.95
N ASP A 305 -7.73 18.62 12.27
CA ASP A 305 -9.08 18.06 12.40
C ASP A 305 -9.34 17.04 11.29
N PRO A 306 -9.57 15.75 11.61
CA PRO A 306 -9.89 14.74 10.63
C PRO A 306 -11.19 15.00 9.86
N GLY A 307 -12.12 15.81 10.42
CA GLY A 307 -13.34 16.24 9.75
C GLY A 307 -13.10 17.12 8.51
N LYS A 308 -11.90 17.66 8.35
CA LYS A 308 -11.47 18.42 7.17
C LYS A 308 -10.90 17.57 6.05
N LEU A 309 -10.65 16.29 6.31
CA LEU A 309 -10.17 15.36 5.31
C LEU A 309 -11.32 14.93 4.39
N THR A 310 -11.02 14.78 3.10
CA THR A 310 -11.99 14.45 2.06
C THR A 310 -11.68 13.12 1.41
N ARG A 311 -12.54 12.62 0.53
CA ARG A 311 -12.31 11.41 -0.25
C ARG A 311 -11.09 11.51 -1.19
N SER A 312 -10.63 12.74 -1.48
CA SER A 312 -9.41 12.96 -2.27
C SER A 312 -8.11 12.79 -1.47
N ASP A 313 -8.18 12.78 -0.14
CA ASP A 313 -7.03 12.52 0.73
C ASP A 313 -6.74 11.02 0.79
N LYS A 314 -5.89 10.50 -0.12
CA LYS A 314 -5.67 9.05 -0.34
C LYS A 314 -5.34 8.27 0.95
N HIS A 315 -4.67 8.88 1.93
CA HIS A 315 -4.29 8.24 3.21
C HIS A 315 -5.47 8.00 4.17
N THR A 316 -6.65 8.58 3.88
CA THR A 316 -7.86 8.39 4.69
C THR A 316 -8.70 7.21 4.24
N GLN A 317 -8.32 6.58 3.15
CA GLN A 317 -9.09 5.49 2.57
C GLN A 317 -9.16 4.30 3.52
N VAL A 318 -10.38 3.80 3.67
CA VAL A 318 -10.70 2.48 4.21
C VAL A 318 -11.49 1.77 3.12
N MET A 319 -10.87 0.80 2.50
CA MET A 319 -11.39 0.13 1.32
C MET A 319 -12.24 -1.09 1.72
N TYR A 320 -13.31 -1.31 0.97
CA TYR A 320 -14.15 -2.50 1.09
C TYR A 320 -14.21 -3.21 -0.26
N PHE A 321 -13.65 -4.41 -0.31
CA PHE A 321 -13.68 -5.25 -1.49
C PHE A 321 -14.91 -6.13 -1.50
N LEU A 322 -15.68 -6.10 -2.57
CA LEU A 322 -16.83 -6.97 -2.77
C LEU A 322 -16.79 -7.64 -4.15
N MET A 323 -17.25 -8.89 -4.19
CA MET A 323 -17.56 -9.59 -5.44
C MET A 323 -19.01 -9.29 -5.81
N VAL A 324 -19.23 -8.62 -6.95
CA VAL A 324 -20.57 -8.15 -7.36
C VAL A 324 -21.59 -9.29 -7.38
N ASP A 325 -21.27 -10.43 -8.02
CA ASP A 325 -22.15 -11.61 -8.06
C ASP A 325 -22.54 -12.19 -6.69
N ARG A 326 -21.71 -11.95 -5.66
CA ARG A 326 -21.81 -12.58 -4.34
C ARG A 326 -22.27 -11.61 -3.25
N PHE A 327 -22.59 -10.36 -3.61
CA PHE A 327 -22.83 -9.34 -2.61
C PHE A 327 -24.34 -9.14 -2.33
N ASN A 328 -25.09 -8.62 -3.27
CA ASN A 328 -26.53 -8.41 -3.11
C ASN A 328 -27.23 -8.48 -4.47
N ASN A 329 -28.28 -9.28 -4.57
CA ASN A 329 -29.14 -9.35 -5.75
C ASN A 329 -30.18 -8.22 -5.65
N GLY A 330 -30.02 -7.18 -6.43
CA GLY A 330 -30.92 -6.01 -6.46
C GLY A 330 -32.08 -6.18 -7.41
N THR A 331 -31.93 -7.01 -8.45
CA THR A 331 -32.98 -7.33 -9.41
C THR A 331 -32.80 -8.72 -10.00
N THR A 332 -33.87 -9.51 -9.97
CA THR A 332 -33.89 -10.85 -10.59
C THR A 332 -34.05 -10.81 -12.12
N ALA A 333 -34.27 -9.64 -12.71
CA ALA A 333 -34.50 -9.50 -14.15
C ALA A 333 -33.24 -9.83 -15.00
N ASN A 334 -32.06 -9.64 -14.43
CA ASN A 334 -30.76 -9.95 -15.05
C ASN A 334 -30.15 -11.27 -14.62
N ASP A 335 -30.77 -12.01 -13.72
CA ASP A 335 -30.31 -13.32 -13.27
C ASP A 335 -30.23 -14.30 -14.43
N ARG A 336 -29.02 -14.80 -14.69
CA ARG A 336 -28.78 -15.83 -15.72
C ARG A 336 -27.64 -16.73 -15.26
N LYS A 337 -27.98 -17.89 -14.78
CA LYS A 337 -27.05 -18.99 -14.56
C LYS A 337 -26.59 -19.57 -15.90
N VAL A 338 -25.39 -20.13 -15.92
CA VAL A 338 -24.95 -20.93 -17.06
C VAL A 338 -25.62 -22.30 -16.94
N ASP A 339 -26.34 -22.69 -17.99
CA ASP A 339 -27.01 -23.97 -18.08
C ASP A 339 -26.02 -25.01 -18.65
N ASP A 340 -25.19 -25.56 -17.77
CA ASP A 340 -24.26 -26.65 -18.08
C ASP A 340 -24.26 -27.63 -16.90
N PRO A 341 -24.59 -28.94 -17.15
CA PRO A 341 -24.69 -29.93 -16.09
C PRO A 341 -23.36 -30.25 -15.40
N GLU A 342 -22.24 -29.85 -15.98
CA GLU A 342 -20.91 -30.00 -15.37
C GLU A 342 -20.56 -28.86 -14.40
N ILE A 343 -21.44 -27.86 -14.18
CA ILE A 343 -21.20 -26.79 -13.20
C ILE A 343 -21.87 -27.09 -11.89
N LEU A 344 -21.11 -27.27 -10.83
CA LEU A 344 -21.65 -27.37 -9.48
C LEU A 344 -22.14 -25.99 -8.97
N PRO A 345 -23.17 -25.96 -8.09
CA PRO A 345 -23.81 -24.70 -7.67
C PRO A 345 -22.83 -23.61 -7.18
N LYS A 346 -21.80 -23.97 -6.41
CA LYS A 346 -20.79 -23.01 -5.91
C LYS A 346 -20.01 -22.31 -7.01
N ALA A 347 -19.88 -22.93 -8.19
CA ALA A 347 -19.11 -22.42 -9.33
C ALA A 347 -19.97 -21.66 -10.35
N ASN A 348 -21.27 -21.43 -10.08
CA ASN A 348 -22.17 -20.71 -10.96
C ASN A 348 -22.55 -19.33 -10.40
N TYR A 349 -23.21 -18.50 -11.20
CA TYR A 349 -23.72 -17.19 -10.79
C TYR A 349 -24.75 -17.32 -9.65
N PHE A 350 -24.71 -16.36 -8.70
CA PHE A 350 -25.65 -16.23 -7.59
C PHE A 350 -26.62 -15.06 -7.78
N GLY A 351 -26.36 -14.16 -8.72
CA GLY A 351 -27.25 -13.09 -9.13
C GLY A 351 -27.02 -11.75 -8.42
N GLY A 352 -25.93 -11.59 -7.70
CA GLY A 352 -25.54 -10.24 -7.21
C GLY A 352 -25.23 -9.30 -8.38
N ASP A 353 -25.59 -8.01 -8.22
CA ASP A 353 -25.54 -7.02 -9.30
C ASP A 353 -25.25 -5.60 -8.82
N LEU A 354 -25.04 -4.65 -9.75
CA LEU A 354 -24.76 -3.23 -9.46
C LEU A 354 -25.94 -2.55 -8.77
N VAL A 355 -27.18 -2.94 -9.10
CA VAL A 355 -28.38 -2.42 -8.43
C VAL A 355 -28.38 -2.82 -6.96
N GLY A 356 -28.00 -4.07 -6.66
CA GLY A 356 -27.87 -4.56 -5.30
C GLY A 356 -26.80 -3.86 -4.49
N VAL A 357 -25.64 -3.56 -5.09
CA VAL A 357 -24.59 -2.75 -4.46
C VAL A 357 -25.12 -1.34 -4.17
N THR A 358 -25.78 -0.71 -5.15
CA THR A 358 -26.41 0.61 -5.01
C THR A 358 -27.42 0.65 -3.88
N GLN A 359 -28.26 -0.38 -3.74
CA GLN A 359 -29.19 -0.51 -2.61
C GLN A 359 -28.44 -0.50 -1.27
N LYS A 360 -27.31 -1.22 -1.15
CA LYS A 360 -26.50 -1.24 0.09
C LYS A 360 -25.77 0.06 0.38
N ILE A 361 -25.47 0.86 -0.65
CA ILE A 361 -25.01 2.25 -0.46
C ILE A 361 -26.17 3.09 0.09
N LYS A 362 -27.36 3.01 -0.52
CA LYS A 362 -28.55 3.79 -0.14
C LYS A 362 -29.06 3.48 1.27
N ASP A 363 -29.06 2.24 1.67
CA ASP A 363 -29.50 1.81 3.01
C ASP A 363 -28.50 2.12 4.13
N GLY A 364 -27.31 2.65 3.75
CA GLY A 364 -26.31 3.11 4.68
C GLY A 364 -25.39 2.01 5.22
N TYR A 365 -25.35 0.83 4.64
CA TYR A 365 -24.48 -0.27 5.08
C TYR A 365 -23.02 0.18 5.16
N PHE A 366 -22.47 0.70 4.07
CA PHE A 366 -21.07 1.16 4.00
C PHE A 366 -20.81 2.37 4.90
N THR A 367 -21.75 3.32 4.97
CA THR A 367 -21.64 4.49 5.84
C THR A 367 -21.63 4.09 7.31
N SER A 368 -22.49 3.15 7.72
CA SER A 368 -22.54 2.64 9.10
C SER A 368 -21.26 1.90 9.49
N LEU A 369 -20.62 1.23 8.54
CA LEU A 369 -19.33 0.57 8.72
C LEU A 369 -18.16 1.60 8.72
N GLY A 370 -18.38 2.80 8.17
CA GLY A 370 -17.38 3.86 8.06
C GLY A 370 -16.51 3.78 6.81
N ILE A 371 -16.84 2.93 5.85
CA ILE A 371 -16.14 2.76 4.57
C ILE A 371 -16.22 4.04 3.74
N ASN A 372 -15.14 4.38 3.06
CA ASN A 372 -15.08 5.50 2.12
C ASN A 372 -14.47 5.16 0.75
N THR A 373 -14.17 3.89 0.49
CA THR A 373 -13.73 3.42 -0.83
C THR A 373 -14.31 2.04 -1.09
N ILE A 374 -15.09 1.88 -2.15
CA ILE A 374 -15.65 0.60 -2.59
C ILE A 374 -14.79 0.07 -3.75
N TRP A 375 -14.27 -1.14 -3.62
CA TRP A 375 -13.63 -1.88 -4.70
C TRP A 375 -14.59 -2.94 -5.22
N LEU A 376 -15.04 -2.75 -6.46
CA LEU A 376 -15.88 -3.71 -7.18
C LEU A 376 -15.00 -4.77 -7.87
N SER A 377 -15.35 -6.07 -7.78
CA SER A 377 -14.77 -7.10 -8.65
C SER A 377 -14.96 -6.73 -10.12
N PRO A 378 -14.24 -7.37 -11.08
CA PRO A 378 -14.40 -7.02 -12.48
C PRO A 378 -15.86 -7.16 -12.94
N ILE A 379 -16.34 -6.15 -13.66
CA ILE A 379 -17.74 -6.09 -14.15
C ILE A 379 -17.84 -6.24 -15.67
N THR A 380 -16.71 -6.46 -16.34
CA THR A 380 -16.66 -6.63 -17.79
C THR A 380 -17.34 -7.91 -18.24
N GLN A 381 -17.86 -7.93 -19.48
CA GLN A 381 -18.56 -9.07 -20.04
C GLN A 381 -17.70 -10.32 -20.03
N ASN A 382 -18.20 -11.38 -19.41
CA ASN A 382 -17.61 -12.71 -19.30
C ASN A 382 -18.29 -13.71 -20.26
N PRO A 383 -17.69 -14.92 -20.50
CA PRO A 383 -18.26 -15.91 -21.39
C PRO A 383 -19.68 -16.31 -20.99
N LEU A 384 -20.46 -16.75 -21.98
CA LEU A 384 -21.81 -17.27 -21.76
C LEU A 384 -21.79 -18.73 -21.32
N GLY A 385 -20.73 -19.46 -21.68
CA GLY A 385 -20.54 -20.88 -21.38
C GLY A 385 -19.71 -21.15 -20.13
N ALA A 386 -19.48 -22.42 -19.89
CA ALA A 386 -18.67 -22.97 -18.81
C ALA A 386 -17.25 -23.29 -19.26
N TRP A 387 -16.25 -22.90 -18.47
CA TRP A 387 -14.84 -23.06 -18.80
C TRP A 387 -14.03 -23.59 -17.60
N GLY A 388 -12.79 -23.98 -17.87
CA GLY A 388 -11.92 -24.59 -16.88
C GLY A 388 -12.45 -25.94 -16.40
N LEU A 389 -11.59 -26.71 -15.76
CA LEU A 389 -12.00 -27.98 -15.18
C LEU A 389 -11.28 -28.22 -13.86
N TYR A 390 -12.01 -28.21 -12.77
CA TYR A 390 -11.50 -28.71 -11.50
C TYR A 390 -11.79 -30.22 -11.41
N PRO A 391 -10.77 -31.04 -11.10
CA PRO A 391 -10.90 -32.49 -11.24
C PRO A 391 -11.67 -33.19 -10.11
N ASN A 392 -11.68 -32.61 -8.89
CA ASN A 392 -12.25 -33.30 -7.72
C ASN A 392 -12.85 -32.34 -6.66
N PRO A 393 -14.19 -32.18 -6.65
CA PRO A 393 -15.17 -32.81 -7.55
C PRO A 393 -15.03 -32.29 -8.97
N ARG A 394 -15.35 -33.12 -9.96
CA ARG A 394 -15.31 -32.67 -11.35
C ARG A 394 -16.34 -31.57 -11.58
N THR A 395 -15.88 -30.40 -11.92
CA THR A 395 -16.74 -29.24 -12.21
C THR A 395 -16.05 -28.24 -13.13
N LYS A 396 -16.85 -27.66 -14.02
CA LYS A 396 -16.49 -26.44 -14.73
C LYS A 396 -16.93 -25.22 -13.93
N PHE A 397 -16.56 -24.04 -14.40
CA PHE A 397 -16.90 -22.75 -13.79
C PHE A 397 -17.61 -21.85 -14.81
N SER A 398 -18.56 -21.07 -14.34
CA SER A 398 -19.02 -19.89 -15.07
C SER A 398 -18.09 -18.70 -14.79
N GLY A 399 -18.21 -17.63 -15.59
CA GLY A 399 -17.42 -16.41 -15.39
C GLY A 399 -17.93 -15.49 -14.25
N TYR A 400 -18.60 -16.02 -13.23
CA TYR A 400 -19.24 -15.24 -12.14
C TYR A 400 -18.30 -14.30 -11.39
N HIS A 401 -17.01 -14.57 -11.45
CA HIS A 401 -15.99 -13.79 -10.76
C HIS A 401 -15.52 -12.56 -11.55
N GLY A 402 -15.80 -12.47 -12.84
CA GLY A 402 -15.47 -11.33 -13.68
C GLY A 402 -14.11 -11.38 -14.37
N TYR A 403 -13.24 -12.34 -14.04
CA TYR A 403 -11.83 -12.36 -14.49
C TYR A 403 -11.59 -13.01 -15.85
N TRP A 404 -12.63 -13.34 -16.63
CA TRP A 404 -12.51 -13.94 -17.98
C TRP A 404 -13.10 -13.01 -19.05
N PRO A 405 -12.52 -11.83 -19.29
CA PRO A 405 -13.14 -10.83 -20.14
C PRO A 405 -13.24 -11.27 -21.60
N VAL A 406 -14.47 -11.25 -22.16
CA VAL A 406 -14.75 -11.35 -23.59
C VAL A 406 -14.99 -9.96 -24.21
N SER A 407 -15.03 -8.93 -23.38
CA SER A 407 -14.99 -7.52 -23.75
C SER A 407 -14.35 -6.74 -22.60
N LEU A 408 -13.51 -5.74 -22.91
CA LEU A 408 -12.83 -4.92 -21.92
C LEU A 408 -13.54 -3.59 -21.60
N THR A 409 -14.61 -3.27 -22.34
CA THR A 409 -15.31 -1.98 -22.24
C THR A 409 -16.82 -2.12 -22.13
N LYS A 410 -17.36 -3.35 -22.11
CA LYS A 410 -18.78 -3.61 -21.97
C LYS A 410 -19.06 -4.26 -20.62
N ILE A 411 -20.05 -3.75 -19.89
CA ILE A 411 -20.53 -4.36 -18.64
C ILE A 411 -21.21 -5.70 -18.96
N ASP A 412 -20.97 -6.71 -18.15
CA ASP A 412 -21.69 -7.98 -18.21
C ASP A 412 -23.17 -7.73 -17.86
N PHE A 413 -24.05 -8.13 -18.77
CA PHE A 413 -25.50 -7.90 -18.62
C PHE A 413 -26.10 -8.52 -17.37
N ARG A 414 -25.40 -9.52 -16.76
CA ARG A 414 -25.78 -10.13 -15.49
C ARG A 414 -25.49 -9.22 -14.30
N TYR A 415 -24.56 -8.28 -14.44
CA TYR A 415 -24.23 -7.30 -13.39
C TYR A 415 -25.01 -5.99 -13.55
N GLY A 416 -25.50 -5.68 -14.75
CA GLY A 416 -26.26 -4.44 -14.98
C GLY A 416 -25.92 -3.75 -16.29
N THR A 417 -26.20 -2.46 -16.30
CA THR A 417 -26.02 -1.55 -17.43
C THR A 417 -25.06 -0.40 -17.10
N ASP A 418 -24.67 0.37 -18.11
CA ASP A 418 -23.96 1.63 -17.93
C ASP A 418 -24.71 2.61 -17.02
N GLY A 419 -26.04 2.61 -17.09
CA GLY A 419 -26.89 3.43 -16.21
C GLY A 419 -26.78 3.02 -14.75
N ASP A 420 -26.80 1.73 -14.46
CA ASP A 420 -26.67 1.20 -13.10
C ASP A 420 -25.30 1.52 -12.50
N LEU A 421 -24.22 1.45 -13.30
CA LEU A 421 -22.88 1.85 -12.84
C LEU A 421 -22.81 3.34 -12.53
N ARG A 422 -23.39 4.20 -13.37
CA ARG A 422 -23.43 5.65 -13.11
C ARG A 422 -24.20 5.95 -11.82
N GLU A 423 -25.36 5.35 -11.62
CA GLU A 423 -26.16 5.51 -10.41
C GLU A 423 -25.39 5.07 -9.16
N LEU A 424 -24.67 3.95 -9.24
CA LEU A 424 -23.83 3.47 -8.15
C LEU A 424 -22.75 4.48 -7.78
N ILE A 425 -22.02 5.01 -8.78
CA ILE A 425 -20.96 6.00 -8.56
C ILE A 425 -21.52 7.30 -7.98
N ASP A 426 -22.60 7.83 -8.56
CA ASP A 426 -23.23 9.06 -8.09
C ASP A 426 -23.71 8.92 -6.64
N GLU A 427 -24.29 7.78 -6.30
CA GLU A 427 -24.77 7.49 -4.95
C GLU A 427 -23.61 7.36 -3.94
N ALA A 428 -22.50 6.73 -4.34
CA ALA A 428 -21.29 6.64 -3.53
C ALA A 428 -20.66 8.03 -3.31
N HIS A 429 -20.53 8.83 -4.37
CA HIS A 429 -19.98 10.18 -4.30
C HIS A 429 -20.82 11.11 -3.42
N SER A 430 -22.16 11.01 -3.48
CA SER A 430 -23.06 11.78 -2.62
C SER A 430 -22.83 11.52 -1.13
N ARG A 431 -22.24 10.37 -0.78
CA ARG A 431 -21.87 9.97 0.58
C ARG A 431 -20.37 10.06 0.87
N ASN A 432 -19.64 10.82 0.06
CA ASN A 432 -18.18 11.01 0.21
C ASN A 432 -17.39 9.68 0.16
N MET A 433 -17.82 8.74 -0.70
CA MET A 433 -17.15 7.48 -0.95
C MET A 433 -16.55 7.43 -2.37
N ASN A 434 -15.38 6.83 -2.51
CA ASN A 434 -14.75 6.51 -3.79
C ASN A 434 -15.24 5.17 -4.31
N VAL A 435 -15.22 5.01 -5.64
CA VAL A 435 -15.46 3.72 -6.31
C VAL A 435 -14.28 3.40 -7.21
N ILE A 436 -13.60 2.28 -6.96
CA ILE A 436 -12.54 1.76 -7.82
C ILE A 436 -12.98 0.45 -8.46
N LEU A 437 -12.53 0.24 -9.70
CA LEU A 437 -12.86 -0.94 -10.48
C LEU A 437 -11.69 -1.90 -10.52
N ASP A 438 -11.96 -3.19 -10.33
CA ASP A 438 -11.00 -4.24 -10.63
C ASP A 438 -10.83 -4.39 -12.13
N TYR A 439 -9.62 -4.19 -12.64
CA TYR A 439 -9.33 -4.18 -14.06
C TYR A 439 -8.37 -5.28 -14.46
N VAL A 440 -8.84 -6.18 -15.34
CA VAL A 440 -8.06 -7.28 -15.90
C VAL A 440 -7.41 -6.82 -17.20
N ALA A 441 -6.10 -6.61 -17.19
CA ALA A 441 -5.34 -6.19 -18.37
C ALA A 441 -4.43 -7.29 -18.94
N ASN A 442 -3.99 -8.26 -18.09
CA ASN A 442 -3.01 -9.25 -18.49
C ASN A 442 -3.48 -10.17 -19.61
N HIS A 443 -4.71 -10.60 -19.58
CA HIS A 443 -5.25 -11.64 -20.45
C HIS A 443 -6.67 -11.33 -20.89
N ILE A 444 -7.08 -12.01 -21.96
CA ILE A 444 -8.45 -12.01 -22.46
C ILE A 444 -8.91 -13.46 -22.63
N HIS A 445 -10.19 -13.68 -22.78
CA HIS A 445 -10.74 -15.00 -23.05
C HIS A 445 -10.59 -15.35 -24.55
N VAL A 446 -10.47 -16.65 -24.91
CA VAL A 446 -10.36 -17.09 -26.32
C VAL A 446 -11.60 -16.71 -27.16
N GLU A 447 -12.75 -16.45 -26.54
CA GLU A 447 -13.95 -15.95 -27.22
C GLU A 447 -13.88 -14.43 -27.51
N HIS A 448 -12.91 -13.69 -26.92
CA HIS A 448 -12.77 -12.25 -27.15
C HIS A 448 -12.53 -11.95 -28.62
N PRO A 449 -13.26 -11.01 -29.25
CA PRO A 449 -13.07 -10.66 -30.65
C PRO A 449 -11.63 -10.27 -31.01
N LEU A 450 -10.93 -9.61 -30.08
CA LEU A 450 -9.52 -9.21 -30.25
C LEU A 450 -8.61 -10.43 -30.50
N TYR A 451 -8.79 -11.52 -29.73
CA TYR A 451 -7.98 -12.74 -29.94
C TYR A 451 -8.21 -13.38 -31.31
N LYS A 452 -9.45 -13.30 -31.82
CA LYS A 452 -9.80 -13.82 -33.15
C LYS A 452 -9.22 -12.95 -34.28
N GLN A 453 -9.13 -11.63 -34.06
CA GLN A 453 -8.62 -10.66 -35.03
C GLN A 453 -7.09 -10.56 -35.01
N HIS A 454 -6.49 -10.64 -33.83
CA HIS A 454 -5.07 -10.44 -33.55
C HIS A 454 -4.52 -11.54 -32.62
N PRO A 455 -4.50 -12.81 -33.06
CA PRO A 455 -3.89 -13.88 -32.25
C PRO A 455 -2.38 -13.66 -32.03
N ASP A 456 -1.74 -12.88 -32.91
CA ASP A 456 -0.34 -12.45 -32.83
C ASP A 456 -0.06 -11.43 -31.71
N TRP A 457 -1.10 -10.87 -31.08
CA TRP A 457 -0.98 -9.95 -29.93
C TRP A 457 -0.83 -10.68 -28.60
N THR A 458 -0.90 -12.00 -28.61
CA THR A 458 -0.75 -12.83 -27.43
C THR A 458 0.61 -13.50 -27.40
N THR A 459 1.06 -13.85 -26.19
CA THR A 459 2.27 -14.65 -25.98
C THR A 459 2.03 -16.11 -26.40
N SER A 460 3.09 -16.89 -26.53
CA SER A 460 2.96 -18.30 -26.88
C SER A 460 2.39 -19.13 -25.74
N LEU A 461 1.40 -19.97 -26.04
CA LEU A 461 0.89 -20.97 -25.10
C LEU A 461 1.91 -22.09 -24.84
N TYR A 462 2.87 -22.30 -25.76
CA TYR A 462 3.88 -23.34 -25.62
C TYR A 462 5.27 -22.75 -25.39
N LEU A 463 6.00 -23.33 -24.45
CA LEU A 463 7.40 -23.05 -24.21
C LEU A 463 8.28 -23.69 -25.30
N PRO A 464 9.56 -23.29 -25.44
CA PRO A 464 10.47 -23.83 -26.44
C PRO A 464 10.69 -25.37 -26.34
N ASP A 465 10.46 -25.96 -25.18
CA ASP A 465 10.52 -27.39 -24.93
C ASP A 465 9.21 -28.13 -25.30
N GLY A 466 8.20 -27.42 -25.80
CA GLY A 466 6.91 -27.98 -26.20
C GLY A 466 5.91 -28.16 -25.03
N SER A 467 6.27 -27.82 -23.79
CA SER A 467 5.37 -27.85 -22.65
C SER A 467 4.41 -26.62 -22.65
N LEU A 468 3.27 -26.75 -21.97
CA LEU A 468 2.35 -25.63 -21.80
C LEU A 468 2.95 -24.56 -20.88
N ASN A 469 2.80 -23.30 -21.24
CA ASN A 469 3.20 -22.15 -20.45
C ASN A 469 2.03 -21.68 -19.55
N THR A 470 1.56 -22.56 -18.66
CA THR A 470 0.43 -22.28 -17.76
C THR A 470 0.75 -22.47 -16.27
N GLU A 471 1.98 -22.97 -15.94
CA GLU A 471 2.34 -23.35 -14.57
C GLU A 471 3.62 -22.66 -14.05
N ARG A 472 4.39 -22.01 -14.94
CA ARG A 472 5.73 -21.48 -14.59
C ARG A 472 5.68 -19.98 -14.35
N TRP A 473 4.85 -19.55 -13.41
CA TRP A 473 4.45 -18.17 -13.10
C TRP A 473 5.61 -17.21 -12.80
N ASP A 474 6.61 -17.66 -12.06
CA ASP A 474 7.73 -16.80 -11.66
C ASP A 474 8.84 -16.82 -12.72
N GLU A 475 9.03 -17.94 -13.40
CA GLU A 475 10.06 -18.11 -14.42
C GLU A 475 9.72 -17.38 -15.72
N TYR A 476 8.45 -17.42 -16.15
CA TYR A 476 7.95 -16.79 -17.37
C TYR A 476 6.85 -15.76 -17.09
N ARG A 477 6.99 -15.01 -16.01
CA ARG A 477 5.93 -14.16 -15.45
C ARG A 477 5.26 -13.20 -16.45
N LEU A 478 5.96 -12.78 -17.51
CA LEU A 478 5.40 -11.84 -18.53
C LEU A 478 4.74 -12.56 -19.71
N THR A 479 4.78 -13.88 -19.76
CA THR A 479 4.29 -14.64 -20.92
C THR A 479 3.40 -15.82 -20.55
N THR A 480 3.33 -16.18 -19.26
CA THR A 480 2.53 -17.33 -18.78
C THR A 480 1.03 -17.05 -18.96
N TRP A 481 0.32 -17.98 -19.59
CA TRP A 481 -1.14 -17.94 -19.69
C TRP A 481 -1.76 -18.40 -18.37
N PHE A 482 -2.89 -17.82 -17.99
CA PHE A 482 -3.57 -18.16 -16.73
C PHE A 482 -4.37 -19.46 -16.86
N ASP A 483 -4.77 -19.81 -18.06
CA ASP A 483 -5.28 -21.12 -18.46
C ASP A 483 -5.19 -21.21 -20.00
N VAL A 484 -5.38 -22.41 -20.56
CA VAL A 484 -5.34 -22.64 -22.02
C VAL A 484 -6.39 -21.82 -22.80
N PHE A 485 -7.43 -21.35 -22.12
CA PHE A 485 -8.47 -20.48 -22.68
C PHE A 485 -8.32 -18.99 -22.29
N LEU A 486 -7.23 -18.63 -21.60
CA LEU A 486 -6.91 -17.25 -21.17
C LEU A 486 -5.58 -16.76 -21.76
N PRO A 487 -5.57 -16.44 -23.08
CA PRO A 487 -4.39 -15.89 -23.76
C PRO A 487 -3.86 -14.65 -23.08
N THR A 488 -2.60 -14.68 -22.68
CA THR A 488 -1.88 -13.52 -22.14
C THR A 488 -1.46 -12.58 -23.26
N LEU A 489 -1.78 -11.30 -23.15
CA LEU A 489 -1.42 -10.25 -24.11
C LEU A 489 0.08 -9.91 -24.00
N ASP A 490 0.76 -9.74 -25.13
CA ASP A 490 2.16 -9.28 -25.18
C ASP A 490 2.24 -7.77 -24.96
N LEU A 491 1.99 -7.34 -23.72
CA LEU A 491 1.97 -5.94 -23.30
C LEU A 491 3.37 -5.29 -23.22
N GLN A 492 4.40 -5.94 -23.75
CA GLN A 492 5.70 -5.33 -23.98
C GLN A 492 5.71 -4.53 -25.29
N ARG A 493 4.89 -4.94 -26.26
CA ARG A 493 4.84 -4.40 -27.62
C ARG A 493 3.96 -3.14 -27.69
N PRO A 494 4.44 -2.02 -28.26
CA PRO A 494 3.67 -0.77 -28.36
C PRO A 494 2.34 -0.93 -29.09
N GLU A 495 2.31 -1.71 -30.18
CA GLU A 495 1.09 -1.97 -30.96
C GLU A 495 0.01 -2.71 -30.18
N VAL A 496 0.39 -3.37 -29.06
CA VAL A 496 -0.53 -4.05 -28.15
C VAL A 496 -0.88 -3.15 -26.96
N TYR A 497 0.13 -2.61 -26.25
CA TYR A 497 -0.19 -1.85 -25.04
C TYR A 497 -0.84 -0.48 -25.31
N GLU A 498 -0.61 0.15 -26.48
CA GLU A 498 -1.25 1.44 -26.78
C GLU A 498 -2.78 1.33 -26.79
N PRO A 499 -3.42 0.46 -27.61
CA PRO A 499 -4.87 0.32 -27.57
C PRO A 499 -5.38 -0.28 -26.25
N MET A 500 -4.61 -1.16 -25.61
CA MET A 500 -5.05 -1.77 -24.36
C MET A 500 -5.07 -0.79 -23.19
N THR A 501 -4.16 0.21 -23.16
CA THR A 501 -4.24 1.29 -22.18
C THR A 501 -5.41 2.24 -22.45
N ASP A 502 -5.88 2.37 -23.71
CA ASP A 502 -7.07 3.13 -24.03
C ASP A 502 -8.35 2.43 -23.53
N THR A 503 -8.40 1.09 -23.52
CA THR A 503 -9.54 0.36 -22.95
C THR A 503 -9.62 0.52 -21.43
N ALA A 504 -8.49 0.64 -20.73
CA ALA A 504 -8.49 0.98 -19.31
C ALA A 504 -8.94 2.44 -19.09
N LEU A 505 -8.39 3.38 -19.86
CA LEU A 505 -8.74 4.79 -19.78
C LEU A 505 -10.24 5.04 -20.07
N TYR A 506 -10.87 4.22 -20.92
CA TYR A 506 -12.31 4.27 -21.22
C TYR A 506 -13.16 4.33 -19.94
N TRP A 507 -12.85 3.52 -18.93
CA TRP A 507 -13.62 3.47 -17.70
C TRP A 507 -13.53 4.77 -16.88
N LEU A 508 -12.38 5.43 -16.90
CA LEU A 508 -12.18 6.71 -16.19
C LEU A 508 -12.81 7.88 -16.94
N THR A 509 -12.81 7.84 -18.29
CA THR A 509 -13.31 8.95 -19.11
C THR A 509 -14.81 8.90 -19.36
N ASN A 510 -15.42 7.70 -19.32
CA ASN A 510 -16.87 7.52 -19.54
C ASN A 510 -17.66 7.41 -18.24
N PHE A 511 -16.98 7.07 -17.14
CA PHE A 511 -17.56 6.97 -15.81
C PHE A 511 -16.69 7.76 -14.81
N GLN A 512 -17.29 8.27 -13.76
CA GLN A 512 -16.59 9.06 -12.74
C GLN A 512 -15.91 8.14 -11.69
N LEU A 513 -15.30 7.03 -12.12
CA LEU A 513 -14.54 6.15 -11.24
C LEU A 513 -13.32 6.88 -10.64
N ASP A 514 -12.98 6.55 -9.40
CA ASP A 514 -11.90 7.16 -8.64
C ASP A 514 -10.58 6.36 -8.73
N GLY A 515 -10.57 5.26 -9.46
CA GLY A 515 -9.35 4.47 -9.64
C GLY A 515 -9.55 3.04 -10.06
N PHE A 516 -8.46 2.29 -9.93
CA PHE A 516 -8.40 0.87 -10.25
C PHE A 516 -7.71 0.05 -9.16
N ARG A 517 -8.18 -1.17 -8.99
CA ARG A 517 -7.34 -2.27 -8.58
C ARG A 517 -6.93 -3.02 -9.85
N HIS A 518 -5.64 -3.14 -10.07
CA HIS A 518 -5.09 -3.82 -11.23
C HIS A 518 -4.78 -5.27 -10.89
N ASP A 519 -5.48 -6.17 -11.59
CA ASP A 519 -5.28 -7.60 -11.52
C ASP A 519 -3.90 -8.01 -12.06
N ALA A 520 -3.28 -9.03 -11.45
CA ALA A 520 -2.08 -9.69 -11.97
C ALA A 520 -0.93 -8.75 -12.38
N THR A 521 -0.71 -7.66 -11.63
CA THR A 521 0.22 -6.57 -12.01
C THR A 521 1.61 -7.07 -12.38
N LYS A 522 2.17 -8.05 -11.64
CA LYS A 522 3.51 -8.60 -11.89
C LYS A 522 3.64 -9.29 -13.25
N HIS A 523 2.54 -9.73 -13.84
CA HIS A 523 2.52 -10.42 -15.13
C HIS A 523 2.47 -9.48 -16.32
N ILE A 524 2.40 -8.17 -16.06
CA ILE A 524 2.28 -7.12 -17.07
C ILE A 524 3.58 -6.33 -17.12
N HIS A 525 4.09 -6.09 -18.35
CA HIS A 525 5.31 -5.33 -18.57
C HIS A 525 5.16 -3.87 -18.11
N GLU A 526 6.22 -3.30 -17.53
CA GLU A 526 6.23 -1.93 -16.98
C GLU A 526 5.83 -0.84 -17.98
N ASN A 527 6.06 -1.05 -19.30
CA ASN A 527 5.66 -0.11 -20.35
C ASN A 527 4.16 0.15 -20.37
N PHE A 528 3.34 -0.89 -20.12
CA PHE A 528 1.90 -0.75 -20.03
C PHE A 528 1.52 0.19 -18.88
N TRP A 529 2.09 -0.01 -17.69
CA TRP A 529 1.79 0.80 -16.52
C TRP A 529 2.23 2.25 -16.68
N ARG A 530 3.44 2.47 -17.20
CA ARG A 530 3.91 3.83 -17.53
C ARG A 530 2.98 4.52 -18.50
N ARG A 531 2.59 3.82 -19.57
CA ARG A 531 1.72 4.40 -20.59
C ARG A 531 0.33 4.68 -20.07
N LEU A 532 -0.27 3.76 -19.30
CA LEU A 532 -1.58 3.96 -18.69
C LEU A 532 -1.57 5.17 -17.73
N THR A 533 -0.60 5.20 -16.81
CA THR A 533 -0.48 6.31 -15.85
C THR A 533 -0.23 7.64 -16.52
N GLN A 534 0.61 7.67 -17.58
CA GLN A 534 0.80 8.87 -18.41
C GLN A 534 -0.51 9.33 -19.04
N LYS A 535 -1.28 8.43 -19.66
CA LYS A 535 -2.58 8.75 -20.26
C LYS A 535 -3.59 9.26 -19.23
N ILE A 536 -3.65 8.63 -18.06
CA ILE A 536 -4.51 9.06 -16.95
C ILE A 536 -4.18 10.50 -16.56
N LYS A 537 -2.92 10.80 -16.28
CA LYS A 537 -2.47 12.15 -15.86
C LYS A 537 -2.72 13.22 -16.92
N LEU A 538 -2.67 12.87 -18.20
CA LEU A 538 -2.95 13.81 -19.31
C LEU A 538 -4.44 14.01 -19.59
N LYS A 539 -5.29 13.04 -19.26
CA LYS A 539 -6.71 13.04 -19.67
C LYS A 539 -7.69 13.23 -18.51
N VAL A 540 -7.34 12.78 -17.31
CA VAL A 540 -8.19 12.87 -16.13
C VAL A 540 -7.55 13.88 -15.18
N THR A 541 -7.93 15.16 -15.32
CA THR A 541 -7.35 16.29 -14.57
C THR A 541 -8.31 16.90 -13.55
N ASP A 542 -9.53 16.41 -13.51
CA ASP A 542 -10.62 16.92 -12.68
C ASP A 542 -10.69 16.27 -11.30
N ARG A 543 -9.99 15.16 -11.10
CA ARG A 543 -9.98 14.42 -9.85
C ARG A 543 -8.70 13.59 -9.67
N SER A 544 -8.42 13.23 -8.42
CA SER A 544 -7.30 12.33 -8.08
C SER A 544 -7.71 10.88 -8.35
N ILE A 545 -6.88 10.16 -9.11
CA ILE A 545 -7.06 8.74 -9.41
C ILE A 545 -6.15 7.93 -8.47
N TYR A 546 -6.68 6.86 -7.91
CA TYR A 546 -5.93 5.91 -7.09
C TYR A 546 -5.77 4.57 -7.82
N GLN A 547 -4.52 4.15 -7.99
CA GLN A 547 -4.17 2.91 -8.67
C GLN A 547 -3.46 1.98 -7.68
N ILE A 548 -4.07 0.85 -7.36
CA ILE A 548 -3.47 -0.19 -6.53
C ILE A 548 -3.32 -1.48 -7.32
N GLY A 549 -2.15 -2.10 -7.26
CA GLY A 549 -1.85 -3.32 -8.02
C GLY A 549 -1.81 -4.58 -7.16
N GLU A 550 -1.96 -5.72 -7.81
CA GLU A 550 -1.77 -7.02 -7.20
C GLU A 550 -0.45 -7.65 -7.66
N THR A 551 0.51 -7.72 -6.75
CA THR A 551 1.79 -8.41 -6.97
C THR A 551 2.12 -9.27 -5.76
N TYR A 552 2.08 -10.59 -5.95
CA TYR A 552 2.61 -11.53 -4.98
C TYR A 552 4.09 -11.81 -5.33
N GLY A 553 5.01 -11.35 -4.51
CA GLY A 553 6.45 -11.45 -4.77
C GLY A 553 7.31 -10.77 -3.70
N SER A 554 8.59 -10.61 -3.99
CA SER A 554 9.51 -9.89 -3.11
C SER A 554 9.12 -8.42 -2.99
N ARG A 555 9.52 -7.78 -1.88
CA ARG A 555 9.30 -6.33 -1.70
C ARG A 555 9.98 -5.50 -2.80
N GLU A 556 11.10 -5.98 -3.33
CA GLU A 556 11.78 -5.32 -4.45
C GLU A 556 10.94 -5.34 -5.73
N LEU A 557 10.38 -6.51 -6.08
CA LEU A 557 9.47 -6.63 -7.22
C LEU A 557 8.22 -5.76 -7.02
N VAL A 558 7.60 -5.81 -5.84
CA VAL A 558 6.43 -4.99 -5.49
C VAL A 558 6.76 -3.50 -5.63
N ALA A 559 7.90 -3.04 -5.09
CA ALA A 559 8.34 -1.65 -5.16
C ALA A 559 8.64 -1.19 -6.59
N SER A 560 9.03 -2.08 -7.51
CA SER A 560 9.32 -1.73 -8.90
C SER A 560 8.09 -1.22 -9.67
N TYR A 561 6.89 -1.54 -9.21
CA TYR A 561 5.63 -1.09 -9.80
C TYR A 561 5.03 0.15 -9.11
N ILE A 562 5.73 0.74 -8.13
CA ILE A 562 5.25 1.91 -7.38
C ILE A 562 6.07 3.14 -7.77
N GLY A 563 5.41 4.24 -8.08
CA GLY A 563 6.08 5.51 -8.36
C GLY A 563 5.28 6.43 -9.25
N SER A 564 5.80 7.62 -9.48
CA SER A 564 5.09 8.67 -10.22
C SER A 564 4.69 8.28 -11.63
N GLY A 565 5.46 7.44 -12.31
CA GLY A 565 5.12 6.92 -13.65
C GLY A 565 4.44 5.57 -13.65
N MET A 566 4.23 4.97 -12.47
CA MET A 566 3.68 3.64 -12.29
C MET A 566 2.39 3.73 -11.48
N LEU A 567 2.12 2.77 -10.62
CA LEU A 567 0.96 2.76 -9.74
C LEU A 567 1.22 3.56 -8.46
N ASP A 568 0.17 3.99 -7.77
CA ASP A 568 0.28 4.64 -6.46
C ASP A 568 0.73 3.66 -5.37
N SER A 569 0.31 2.40 -5.49
CA SER A 569 0.54 1.38 -4.47
C SER A 569 0.33 -0.05 -4.98
N GLN A 570 0.60 -0.99 -4.07
CA GLN A 570 0.36 -2.42 -4.24
C GLN A 570 -0.26 -3.00 -2.96
N PHE A 571 -0.86 -4.19 -3.02
CA PHE A 571 -1.13 -4.95 -1.82
C PHE A 571 0.18 -5.53 -1.25
N ASP A 572 0.39 -5.36 0.05
CA ASP A 572 1.55 -5.93 0.74
C ASP A 572 1.24 -7.35 1.22
N PHE A 573 1.41 -8.32 0.33
CA PHE A 573 1.21 -9.73 0.66
C PHE A 573 2.23 -10.27 1.67
N ASN A 574 3.42 -9.66 1.79
CA ASN A 574 4.38 -10.05 2.81
C ASN A 574 3.84 -9.74 4.21
N ILE A 575 3.14 -8.60 4.37
CA ILE A 575 2.47 -8.26 5.64
C ILE A 575 1.18 -9.06 5.81
N TYR A 576 0.43 -9.34 4.74
CA TYR A 576 -0.74 -10.22 4.83
C TYR A 576 -0.36 -11.59 5.39
N ASP A 577 0.61 -12.27 4.80
CA ASP A 577 1.04 -13.60 5.23
C ASP A 577 1.58 -13.57 6.67
N ALA A 578 2.42 -12.57 7.02
CA ALA A 578 2.96 -12.39 8.37
C ALA A 578 1.87 -12.12 9.41
N SER A 579 0.88 -11.28 9.09
CA SER A 579 -0.22 -10.94 10.00
C SER A 579 -1.18 -12.11 10.20
N VAL A 580 -1.56 -12.80 9.12
CA VAL A 580 -2.38 -14.02 9.21
C VAL A 580 -1.67 -15.06 10.09
N ALA A 581 -0.38 -15.29 9.89
CA ALA A 581 0.40 -16.21 10.73
C ALA A 581 0.46 -15.73 12.19
N ALA A 582 0.72 -14.44 12.43
CA ALA A 582 0.89 -13.90 13.78
C ALA A 582 -0.39 -13.93 14.61
N PHE A 583 -1.55 -13.68 14.01
CA PHE A 583 -2.82 -13.64 14.72
C PHE A 583 -3.54 -15.00 14.74
N ALA A 584 -3.30 -15.88 13.78
CA ALA A 584 -3.95 -17.22 13.78
C ALA A 584 -3.12 -18.28 14.50
N ARG A 585 -1.77 -18.20 14.45
CA ARG A 585 -0.89 -19.23 15.02
C ARG A 585 -0.25 -18.76 16.35
N SER A 586 -0.22 -19.62 17.34
CA SER A 586 0.45 -19.34 18.63
C SER A 586 1.97 -19.25 18.50
N ASN A 587 2.56 -20.06 17.62
CA ASN A 587 4.03 -20.19 17.43
C ASN A 587 4.69 -19.16 16.50
N TYR A 588 3.94 -18.28 15.82
CA TYR A 588 4.54 -17.22 15.01
C TYR A 588 4.63 -15.92 15.84
N PRO A 589 5.81 -15.44 16.24
CA PRO A 589 5.95 -14.36 17.22
C PRO A 589 5.56 -12.99 16.64
N PHE A 590 5.05 -12.09 17.47
CA PHE A 590 4.80 -10.70 17.08
C PHE A 590 6.07 -9.93 16.74
N SER A 591 7.22 -10.32 17.30
CA SER A 591 8.51 -9.75 16.91
C SER A 591 8.83 -9.97 15.43
N SER A 592 8.45 -11.13 14.85
CA SER A 592 8.60 -11.40 13.42
C SER A 592 7.65 -10.56 12.56
N LEU A 593 6.39 -10.37 13.00
CA LEU A 593 5.46 -9.47 12.33
C LEU A 593 6.00 -8.02 12.33
N ASN A 594 6.49 -7.55 13.49
CA ASN A 594 7.07 -6.21 13.61
C ASN A 594 8.28 -6.03 12.68
N SER A 595 9.19 -7.00 12.64
CA SER A 595 10.35 -6.96 11.74
C SER A 595 9.94 -6.89 10.26
N SER A 596 8.96 -7.72 9.86
CA SER A 596 8.40 -7.70 8.52
C SER A 596 7.76 -6.34 8.17
N LEU A 597 7.03 -5.71 9.11
CA LEU A 597 6.41 -4.40 8.93
C LEU A 597 7.47 -3.29 8.75
N LEU A 598 8.49 -3.28 9.59
CA LEU A 598 9.59 -2.31 9.50
C LEU A 598 10.39 -2.48 8.19
N GLU A 599 10.56 -3.70 7.72
CA GLU A 599 11.15 -3.97 6.41
C GLU A 599 10.27 -3.43 5.29
N SER A 600 8.95 -3.63 5.32
CA SER A 600 8.02 -3.04 4.34
C SER A 600 8.12 -1.51 4.33
N PHE A 601 8.20 -0.85 5.48
CA PHE A 601 8.39 0.61 5.54
C PHE A 601 9.72 1.06 4.94
N SER A 602 10.76 0.24 5.01
CA SER A 602 12.06 0.56 4.39
C SER A 602 12.02 0.56 2.87
N TYR A 603 11.09 -0.19 2.25
CA TYR A 603 10.87 -0.24 0.80
C TYR A 603 9.83 0.78 0.33
N PHE A 604 8.71 0.90 1.04
CA PHE A 604 7.54 1.63 0.56
C PHE A 604 7.37 3.02 1.21
N GLY A 605 8.16 3.34 2.24
CA GLY A 605 8.02 4.54 3.07
C GLY A 605 7.11 4.36 4.27
N TRP A 606 7.19 5.28 5.22
CA TRP A 606 6.42 5.25 6.47
C TRP A 606 5.02 5.85 6.30
N ASN A 607 4.87 6.78 5.35
CA ASN A 607 3.60 7.32 4.90
C ASN A 607 3.23 6.75 3.53
N ASN A 608 3.14 5.40 3.43
CA ASN A 608 2.81 4.69 2.21
C ASN A 608 1.29 4.57 2.00
N LEU A 609 0.90 4.17 0.79
CA LEU A 609 -0.48 3.88 0.39
C LEU A 609 -0.73 2.39 0.16
N MET A 610 0.16 1.52 0.69
CA MET A 610 0.04 0.07 0.50
C MET A 610 -1.28 -0.47 1.02
N GLY A 611 -1.87 -1.42 0.30
CA GLY A 611 -3.10 -2.09 0.69
C GLY A 611 -2.83 -3.19 1.72
N TYR A 612 -3.48 -3.12 2.88
CA TYR A 612 -3.41 -4.14 3.93
C TYR A 612 -4.75 -4.84 4.03
N ILE A 613 -4.82 -6.08 3.56
CA ILE A 613 -6.06 -6.84 3.41
C ILE A 613 -6.34 -7.73 4.63
N SER A 614 -7.62 -7.93 4.96
CA SER A 614 -8.07 -9.00 5.87
C SER A 614 -8.15 -10.35 5.18
N GLY A 615 -8.44 -10.35 3.88
CA GLY A 615 -8.54 -11.48 2.96
C GLY A 615 -8.85 -10.99 1.54
N ASN A 616 -8.96 -11.90 0.59
CA ASN A 616 -9.43 -11.64 -0.77
C ASN A 616 -10.07 -12.88 -1.39
N GLN A 617 -10.48 -12.79 -2.66
CA GLN A 617 -11.15 -13.86 -3.40
C GLN A 617 -10.28 -15.12 -3.65
N ASP A 618 -8.95 -15.02 -3.47
CA ASP A 618 -8.00 -16.09 -3.78
C ASP A 618 -7.39 -16.74 -2.52
N ARG A 619 -7.87 -16.36 -1.34
CA ARG A 619 -7.37 -16.86 -0.06
C ARG A 619 -8.50 -17.47 0.78
N GLY A 620 -8.20 -18.53 1.50
CA GLY A 620 -9.11 -19.05 2.52
C GLY A 620 -9.41 -17.98 3.58
N ARG A 621 -10.63 -18.01 4.13
CA ARG A 621 -11.06 -17.01 5.12
C ARG A 621 -10.22 -17.11 6.39
N PHE A 622 -9.70 -15.97 6.85
CA PHE A 622 -8.87 -15.89 8.06
C PHE A 622 -9.51 -16.58 9.26
N ILE A 623 -10.82 -16.34 9.47
CA ILE A 623 -11.54 -16.88 10.63
C ILE A 623 -11.55 -18.42 10.67
N SER A 624 -11.57 -19.08 9.50
CA SER A 624 -11.53 -20.54 9.39
C SER A 624 -10.15 -21.11 9.73
N TYR A 625 -9.07 -20.39 9.40
CA TYR A 625 -7.71 -20.74 9.86
C TYR A 625 -7.53 -20.47 11.35
N ALA A 626 -7.98 -19.31 11.81
CA ALA A 626 -7.81 -18.86 13.20
C ALA A 626 -8.54 -19.74 14.21
N GLY A 627 -9.66 -20.37 13.77
CA GLY A 627 -10.46 -21.29 14.58
C GLY A 627 -10.15 -22.77 14.32
N GLY A 628 -9.24 -23.10 13.40
CA GLY A 628 -8.81 -24.46 13.11
C GLY A 628 -9.77 -25.28 12.23
N ALA A 629 -10.81 -24.68 11.65
CA ALA A 629 -11.64 -25.34 10.63
C ALA A 629 -10.87 -25.58 9.33
N LEU A 630 -9.86 -24.74 9.06
CA LEU A 630 -8.83 -24.94 8.04
C LEU A 630 -7.47 -25.07 8.71
N ARG A 631 -6.64 -25.98 8.20
CA ARG A 631 -5.23 -26.08 8.59
C ARG A 631 -4.36 -25.37 7.57
N PHE A 632 -3.21 -24.85 8.01
CA PHE A 632 -2.24 -24.19 7.14
C PHE A 632 -1.48 -25.15 6.22
N ASP A 633 -1.49 -26.44 6.53
CA ASP A 633 -0.81 -27.52 5.78
C ASP A 633 -1.76 -28.30 4.85
N GLU A 634 -3.03 -27.86 4.69
CA GLU A 634 -3.99 -28.52 3.80
C GLU A 634 -4.32 -27.67 2.56
N ASP A 635 -4.75 -28.34 1.51
CA ASP A 635 -5.32 -27.68 0.33
C ASP A 635 -6.72 -27.13 0.67
N ALA A 636 -6.77 -25.82 0.93
CA ALA A 636 -8.00 -25.12 1.32
C ALA A 636 -9.06 -25.10 0.21
N LYS A 637 -8.67 -25.18 -1.08
CA LYS A 637 -9.59 -25.29 -2.21
C LYS A 637 -10.29 -26.65 -2.20
N LYS A 638 -9.50 -27.71 -2.10
CA LYS A 638 -10.03 -29.08 -2.00
C LYS A 638 -10.91 -29.24 -0.75
N ALA A 639 -10.48 -28.67 0.39
CA ALA A 639 -11.25 -28.68 1.62
C ALA A 639 -12.63 -28.04 1.43
N GLY A 640 -12.70 -26.85 0.82
CA GLY A 640 -13.95 -26.14 0.53
C GLY A 640 -14.89 -26.87 -0.43
N TRP A 641 -14.37 -27.78 -1.27
CA TRP A 641 -15.18 -28.64 -2.12
C TRP A 641 -15.70 -29.90 -1.42
N THR A 642 -14.92 -30.47 -0.51
CA THR A 642 -15.15 -31.82 0.03
C THR A 642 -15.84 -31.82 1.38
N ARG A 643 -15.87 -30.69 2.09
CA ARG A 643 -16.55 -30.52 3.36
C ARG A 643 -17.10 -29.11 3.55
N GLU A 644 -18.01 -28.93 4.47
CA GLU A 644 -18.42 -27.61 4.92
C GLU A 644 -17.34 -27.00 5.81
N ILE A 645 -16.86 -25.81 5.44
CA ILE A 645 -15.87 -25.06 6.21
C ILE A 645 -16.57 -24.06 7.10
N GLY A 646 -16.49 -24.27 8.42
CA GLY A 646 -17.01 -23.36 9.43
C GLY A 646 -15.92 -22.47 10.02
N VAL A 647 -16.21 -21.95 11.20
CA VAL A 647 -15.25 -21.18 12.00
C VAL A 647 -14.30 -22.09 12.77
N GLY A 648 -14.82 -23.19 13.33
CA GLY A 648 -14.12 -24.02 14.31
C GLY A 648 -14.26 -23.43 15.71
N ASP A 649 -13.15 -23.11 16.37
CA ASP A 649 -13.17 -22.51 17.70
C ASP A 649 -13.60 -21.03 17.67
N THR A 650 -14.45 -20.64 18.61
CA THR A 650 -15.03 -19.29 18.68
C THR A 650 -14.01 -18.20 19.08
N SER A 651 -12.84 -18.54 19.63
CA SER A 651 -11.76 -17.59 19.86
C SER A 651 -11.27 -16.92 18.57
N ALA A 652 -11.53 -17.53 17.41
CA ALA A 652 -11.27 -17.01 16.09
C ALA A 652 -11.87 -15.60 15.86
N TYR A 653 -13.04 -15.32 16.43
CA TYR A 653 -13.65 -13.99 16.34
C TYR A 653 -12.81 -12.92 17.04
N SER A 654 -12.25 -13.21 18.21
CA SER A 654 -11.33 -12.32 18.90
C SER A 654 -10.04 -12.13 18.12
N LYS A 655 -9.49 -13.19 17.54
CA LYS A 655 -8.30 -13.13 16.68
C LYS A 655 -8.56 -12.31 15.41
N LEU A 656 -9.74 -12.43 14.79
CA LEU A 656 -10.17 -11.61 13.66
C LEU A 656 -10.29 -10.13 14.04
N CYS A 657 -10.84 -9.83 15.22
CA CYS A 657 -10.86 -8.46 15.75
C CYS A 657 -9.46 -7.89 15.92
N MET A 658 -8.48 -8.69 16.41
CA MET A 658 -7.08 -8.26 16.51
C MET A 658 -6.44 -8.01 15.14
N LEU A 659 -6.66 -8.88 14.14
CA LEU A 659 -6.18 -8.68 12.78
C LEU A 659 -6.74 -7.38 12.17
N ASN A 660 -8.04 -7.15 12.31
CA ASN A 660 -8.67 -5.91 11.85
C ASN A 660 -8.14 -4.69 12.61
N ALA A 661 -7.91 -4.79 13.92
CA ALA A 661 -7.31 -3.71 14.70
C ALA A 661 -5.89 -3.38 14.20
N PHE A 662 -5.07 -4.39 13.89
CA PHE A 662 -3.75 -4.20 13.31
C PHE A 662 -3.84 -3.50 11.94
N ASN A 663 -4.57 -4.05 10.98
CA ASN A 663 -4.70 -3.48 9.64
C ASN A 663 -5.26 -2.05 9.64
N LEU A 664 -6.23 -1.76 10.52
CA LEU A 664 -6.88 -0.45 10.62
C LEU A 664 -6.04 0.60 11.39
N THR A 665 -4.93 0.23 12.02
CA THR A 665 -4.14 1.16 12.84
C THR A 665 -2.70 1.37 12.36
N ILE A 666 -2.17 0.50 11.49
CA ILE A 666 -0.87 0.72 10.84
C ILE A 666 -0.98 1.78 9.72
N PRO A 667 0.15 2.40 9.27
CA PRO A 667 0.18 3.26 8.09
C PRO A 667 -0.22 2.48 6.83
N GLY A 668 -0.94 3.12 5.89
CA GLY A 668 -1.38 2.54 4.62
C GLY A 668 -2.89 2.53 4.46
N VAL A 669 -3.41 1.79 3.49
CA VAL A 669 -4.83 1.68 3.13
C VAL A 669 -5.39 0.33 3.58
N PRO A 670 -6.09 0.27 4.71
CA PRO A 670 -6.74 -0.96 5.14
C PRO A 670 -7.86 -1.35 4.20
N THR A 671 -7.96 -2.65 3.91
CA THR A 671 -8.96 -3.22 3.00
C THR A 671 -9.69 -4.38 3.68
N ILE A 672 -11.00 -4.29 3.77
CA ILE A 672 -11.87 -5.33 4.31
C ILE A 672 -12.46 -6.13 3.14
N TYR A 673 -12.25 -7.42 3.11
CA TYR A 673 -12.94 -8.31 2.19
C TYR A 673 -14.35 -8.60 2.71
N TYR A 674 -15.37 -8.47 1.87
CA TYR A 674 -16.78 -8.61 2.28
C TYR A 674 -17.02 -9.88 3.11
N GLY A 675 -17.72 -9.73 4.21
CA GLY A 675 -17.97 -10.78 5.19
C GLY A 675 -16.91 -10.91 6.30
N ASP A 676 -15.69 -10.38 6.11
CA ASP A 676 -14.65 -10.41 7.16
C ASP A 676 -14.99 -9.47 8.33
N GLU A 677 -15.85 -8.48 8.13
CA GLU A 677 -16.31 -7.57 9.16
C GLU A 677 -17.14 -8.23 10.25
N PHE A 678 -17.73 -9.39 9.98
CA PHE A 678 -18.46 -10.18 10.99
C PHE A 678 -17.95 -11.61 11.15
N GLY A 679 -17.00 -12.04 10.31
CA GLY A 679 -16.37 -13.36 10.40
C GLY A 679 -17.05 -14.43 9.57
N MET A 680 -17.36 -14.14 8.29
CA MET A 680 -17.82 -15.15 7.33
C MET A 680 -16.76 -16.22 7.13
N PRO A 681 -17.06 -17.52 7.34
CA PRO A 681 -16.11 -18.59 7.13
C PRO A 681 -16.05 -19.04 5.67
N GLY A 682 -15.01 -19.78 5.29
CA GLY A 682 -14.87 -20.40 3.98
C GLY A 682 -13.49 -20.98 3.71
N GLY A 683 -13.44 -21.99 2.84
CA GLY A 683 -12.21 -22.56 2.28
C GLY A 683 -11.57 -21.58 1.29
N ASN A 684 -10.91 -22.08 0.23
CA ASN A 684 -10.45 -21.24 -0.86
C ASN A 684 -11.47 -21.31 -2.02
N ASP A 685 -11.22 -20.57 -3.12
CA ASP A 685 -12.08 -20.49 -4.32
C ASP A 685 -12.69 -21.84 -4.73
N PRO A 686 -14.05 -21.93 -4.81
CA PRO A 686 -15.06 -20.88 -4.70
C PRO A 686 -15.70 -20.74 -3.30
N ASP A 687 -15.29 -21.50 -2.30
CA ASP A 687 -15.96 -21.56 -1.01
C ASP A 687 -15.76 -20.31 -0.14
N ASN A 688 -14.67 -19.55 -0.35
CA ASN A 688 -14.44 -18.23 0.26
C ASN A 688 -15.31 -17.11 -0.35
N ARG A 689 -16.02 -17.42 -1.46
CA ARG A 689 -16.86 -16.51 -2.25
C ARG A 689 -18.32 -16.79 -2.06
N ARG A 690 -18.74 -17.02 -0.80
CA ARG A 690 -20.13 -17.26 -0.42
C ARG A 690 -20.96 -16.00 -0.62
N MET A 691 -22.30 -16.16 -0.77
CA MET A 691 -23.19 -15.01 -0.80
C MET A 691 -23.11 -14.23 0.50
N MET A 692 -23.09 -12.90 0.39
CA MET A 692 -23.02 -12.00 1.54
C MET A 692 -24.28 -12.16 2.43
N LYS A 693 -24.07 -12.02 3.73
CA LYS A 693 -25.12 -12.13 4.73
C LYS A 693 -25.28 -10.76 5.41
N PHE A 694 -26.44 -10.15 5.23
CA PHE A 694 -26.75 -8.85 5.85
C PHE A 694 -27.60 -8.98 7.10
N ASP A 695 -28.38 -10.08 7.19
CA ASP A 695 -29.36 -10.33 8.25
C ASP A 695 -29.05 -11.63 8.98
N ASN A 696 -29.71 -11.83 10.12
CA ASN A 696 -29.63 -13.06 10.92
C ASN A 696 -28.19 -13.39 11.38
N LEU A 697 -27.39 -12.35 11.66
CA LEU A 697 -26.09 -12.54 12.28
C LEU A 697 -26.26 -13.06 13.71
N SER A 698 -25.45 -14.03 14.08
CA SER A 698 -25.39 -14.54 15.46
C SER A 698 -24.90 -13.45 16.45
N PRO A 699 -25.11 -13.60 17.75
CA PRO A 699 -24.63 -12.62 18.72
C PRO A 699 -23.11 -12.36 18.68
N ILE A 700 -22.30 -13.36 18.31
CA ILE A 700 -20.85 -13.19 18.21
C ILE A 700 -20.45 -12.48 16.92
N GLU A 701 -21.14 -12.79 15.78
CA GLU A 701 -20.95 -12.07 14.52
C GLU A 701 -21.32 -10.58 14.65
N ASN A 702 -22.45 -10.28 15.32
CA ASN A 702 -22.86 -8.89 15.60
C ASN A 702 -21.81 -8.15 16.45
N ARG A 703 -21.31 -8.78 17.52
CA ARG A 703 -20.23 -8.18 18.33
C ARG A 703 -18.96 -7.91 17.53
N THR A 704 -18.59 -8.83 16.63
CA THR A 704 -17.43 -8.67 15.73
C THR A 704 -17.66 -7.49 14.78
N LEU A 705 -18.81 -7.41 14.15
CA LEU A 705 -19.21 -6.29 13.29
C LEU A 705 -19.14 -4.95 14.04
N ASP A 706 -19.63 -4.89 15.29
CA ASP A 706 -19.58 -3.67 16.10
C ASP A 706 -18.14 -3.24 16.43
N VAL A 707 -17.25 -4.21 16.69
CA VAL A 707 -15.82 -3.93 16.90
C VAL A 707 -15.20 -3.36 15.64
N VAL A 708 -15.47 -3.94 14.47
CA VAL A 708 -14.92 -3.45 13.19
C VAL A 708 -15.46 -2.06 12.86
N LYS A 709 -16.76 -1.81 13.01
CA LYS A 709 -17.36 -0.47 12.90
C LYS A 709 -16.65 0.54 13.77
N LYS A 710 -16.39 0.19 15.02
CA LYS A 710 -15.70 1.05 15.98
C LYS A 710 -14.26 1.34 15.57
N LEU A 711 -13.52 0.33 15.08
CA LEU A 711 -12.15 0.47 14.59
C LEU A 711 -12.08 1.38 13.36
N VAL A 712 -12.95 1.17 12.37
CA VAL A 712 -12.99 2.01 11.16
C VAL A 712 -13.31 3.46 11.52
N ASN A 713 -14.33 3.69 12.36
CA ASN A 713 -14.66 5.03 12.83
C ASN A 713 -13.53 5.67 13.63
N LEU A 714 -12.83 4.90 14.46
CA LEU A 714 -11.67 5.39 15.21
C LEU A 714 -10.55 5.85 14.27
N ARG A 715 -10.22 5.05 13.23
CA ARG A 715 -9.23 5.44 12.22
C ARG A 715 -9.62 6.73 11.53
N ARG A 716 -10.84 6.82 11.00
CA ARG A 716 -11.30 8.00 10.26
C ARG A 716 -11.32 9.28 11.08
N ASN A 717 -11.55 9.16 12.39
CA ASN A 717 -11.66 10.30 13.31
C ASN A 717 -10.37 10.57 14.12
N THR A 718 -9.23 9.98 13.73
CA THR A 718 -7.96 10.16 14.46
C THR A 718 -6.84 10.49 13.48
N MET A 719 -6.34 11.73 13.50
CA MET A 719 -5.24 12.16 12.62
C MET A 719 -4.00 11.29 12.75
N ALA A 720 -3.67 10.86 13.96
CA ALA A 720 -2.54 9.97 14.21
C ALA A 720 -2.66 8.63 13.47
N LEU A 721 -3.87 8.10 13.25
CA LEU A 721 -4.07 6.85 12.52
C LEU A 721 -4.05 7.05 10.99
N ASN A 722 -4.32 8.27 10.49
CA ASN A 722 -4.25 8.62 9.08
C ASN A 722 -2.83 9.03 8.66
N TYR A 723 -2.23 10.01 9.33
CA TYR A 723 -0.96 10.67 8.95
C TYR A 723 0.15 10.56 10.00
N GLY A 724 -0.09 9.87 11.12
CA GLY A 724 0.90 9.76 12.19
C GLY A 724 2.09 8.88 11.79
N ASN A 725 3.27 9.20 12.33
CA ASN A 725 4.42 8.30 12.30
C ASN A 725 4.11 7.00 13.05
N PHE A 726 4.97 6.02 12.88
CA PHE A 726 4.87 4.72 13.56
C PHE A 726 6.10 4.50 14.44
N GLU A 727 5.91 4.01 15.66
CA GLU A 727 6.99 3.64 16.55
C GLU A 727 6.63 2.38 17.36
N THR A 728 7.46 1.34 17.26
CA THR A 728 7.32 0.12 18.06
C THR A 728 7.72 0.42 19.51
N LEU A 729 6.86 0.09 20.47
CA LEU A 729 7.08 0.26 21.91
C LEU A 729 7.46 -1.07 22.59
N LEU A 730 6.89 -2.17 22.11
CA LEU A 730 7.15 -3.53 22.57
C LEU A 730 6.82 -4.51 21.47
N ALA A 731 7.63 -5.52 21.22
CA ALA A 731 7.31 -6.64 20.36
C ALA A 731 8.06 -7.88 20.83
N ASP A 732 7.34 -8.85 21.38
CA ASP A 732 7.89 -10.15 21.78
C ASP A 732 7.14 -11.31 21.09
N SER A 733 7.08 -12.48 21.69
CA SER A 733 6.37 -13.62 21.13
C SER A 733 4.86 -13.44 21.13
N THR A 734 4.28 -12.84 22.17
CA THR A 734 2.83 -12.80 22.44
C THR A 734 2.26 -11.41 22.67
N GLN A 735 3.11 -10.43 22.95
CA GLN A 735 2.73 -9.06 23.24
C GLN A 735 3.28 -8.11 22.17
N TYR A 736 2.44 -7.18 21.74
CA TYR A 736 2.83 -6.18 20.76
C TYR A 736 2.23 -4.84 21.14
N ALA A 737 3.06 -3.79 21.19
CA ALA A 737 2.61 -2.42 21.38
C ALA A 737 3.36 -1.48 20.45
N TYR A 738 2.62 -0.55 19.84
CA TYR A 738 3.18 0.51 19.02
C TYR A 738 2.39 1.82 19.17
N ALA A 739 3.05 2.91 18.81
CA ALA A 739 2.46 4.24 18.82
C ALA A 739 2.32 4.79 17.39
N ARG A 740 1.26 5.57 17.18
CA ARG A 740 1.05 6.47 16.03
C ARG A 740 0.95 7.89 16.58
N THR A 741 1.67 8.83 15.99
CA THR A 741 1.68 10.22 16.50
C THR A 741 1.64 11.21 15.35
N TYR A 742 0.72 12.15 15.43
CA TYR A 742 0.58 13.29 14.53
C TYR A 742 0.28 14.54 15.37
N LEU A 743 1.24 15.45 15.49
CA LEU A 743 1.13 16.63 16.38
C LEU A 743 0.72 16.20 17.78
N GLN A 744 -0.39 16.75 18.29
CA GLN A 744 -0.91 16.40 19.62
C GLN A 744 -1.77 15.13 19.64
N SER A 745 -2.24 14.66 18.46
CA SER A 745 -2.98 13.40 18.35
C SER A 745 -2.03 12.21 18.47
N SER A 746 -2.37 11.25 19.32
CA SER A 746 -1.63 9.98 19.44
C SER A 746 -2.57 8.79 19.65
N ALA A 747 -2.16 7.66 19.10
CA ALA A 747 -2.77 6.38 19.37
C ALA A 747 -1.69 5.39 19.83
N ILE A 748 -1.97 4.64 20.89
CA ILE A 748 -1.16 3.50 21.34
C ILE A 748 -2.02 2.26 21.15
N VAL A 749 -1.51 1.29 20.41
CA VAL A 749 -2.20 0.03 20.12
C VAL A 749 -1.46 -1.09 20.81
N VAL A 750 -2.17 -1.92 21.56
CA VAL A 750 -1.58 -2.98 22.40
C VAL A 750 -2.32 -4.28 22.17
N PHE A 751 -1.60 -5.38 21.96
CA PHE A 751 -2.14 -6.71 21.71
C PHE A 751 -1.61 -7.73 22.72
N ASN A 752 -2.48 -8.66 23.11
CA ASN A 752 -2.15 -9.90 23.80
C ASN A 752 -2.73 -11.09 23.04
N LYS A 753 -1.89 -11.91 22.42
CA LYS A 753 -2.33 -13.15 21.74
C LYS A 753 -2.12 -14.42 22.56
N SER A 754 -1.66 -14.29 23.79
CA SER A 754 -1.53 -15.46 24.68
C SER A 754 -2.90 -15.94 25.16
N ASP A 755 -2.93 -17.15 25.67
CA ASP A 755 -4.13 -17.75 26.28
C ASP A 755 -4.32 -17.38 27.77
N GLU A 756 -3.56 -16.37 28.25
CA GLU A 756 -3.57 -15.89 29.62
C GLU A 756 -3.83 -14.38 29.69
N ASP A 757 -4.37 -13.91 30.81
CA ASP A 757 -4.41 -12.50 31.18
C ASP A 757 -2.98 -11.94 31.27
N LYS A 758 -2.70 -10.80 30.66
CA LYS A 758 -1.39 -10.14 30.71
C LYS A 758 -1.51 -8.68 31.14
N SER A 759 -0.61 -8.29 32.04
CA SER A 759 -0.32 -6.89 32.32
C SER A 759 0.87 -6.48 31.47
N ILE A 760 0.60 -5.78 30.36
CA ILE A 760 1.60 -5.37 29.39
C ILE A 760 2.19 -4.04 29.81
N ILE A 761 3.52 -3.97 29.94
CA ILE A 761 4.24 -2.80 30.46
C ILE A 761 5.27 -2.36 29.43
N PHE A 762 5.27 -1.07 29.10
CA PHE A 762 6.24 -0.45 28.20
C PHE A 762 6.45 1.03 28.53
N LYS A 763 7.53 1.62 28.00
CA LYS A 763 7.87 3.03 28.19
C LYS A 763 7.35 3.89 27.03
N LEU A 764 6.78 5.06 27.35
CA LEU A 764 6.43 6.07 26.36
C LEU A 764 7.68 6.79 25.84
N PRO A 765 7.70 7.16 24.56
CA PRO A 765 8.65 8.13 24.03
C PRO A 765 8.53 9.49 24.75
N ASP A 766 9.65 10.20 24.89
CA ASP A 766 9.70 11.46 25.65
C ASP A 766 8.73 12.53 25.11
N TYR A 767 8.51 12.55 23.81
CA TYR A 767 7.59 13.50 23.14
C TYR A 767 6.09 13.21 23.40
N MET A 768 5.77 12.08 24.04
CA MET A 768 4.40 11.72 24.42
C MET A 768 4.11 11.96 25.92
N VAL A 769 5.13 12.39 26.66
CA VAL A 769 5.00 12.65 28.10
C VAL A 769 4.02 13.78 28.37
N GLY A 770 3.15 13.62 29.36
CA GLY A 770 2.13 14.60 29.74
C GLY A 770 0.85 14.53 28.91
N ARG A 771 0.77 13.66 27.90
CA ARG A 771 -0.49 13.44 27.17
C ARG A 771 -1.46 12.60 27.99
N ASN A 772 -2.73 12.94 27.91
CA ASN A 772 -3.81 12.19 28.56
C ASN A 772 -4.39 11.18 27.57
N PHE A 773 -4.36 9.90 27.91
CA PHE A 773 -4.87 8.83 27.09
C PHE A 773 -6.19 8.28 27.62
N THR A 774 -7.08 7.91 26.71
CA THR A 774 -8.37 7.28 27.01
C THR A 774 -8.43 5.92 26.31
N SER A 775 -8.73 4.88 27.08
CA SER A 775 -9.02 3.53 26.61
C SER A 775 -10.25 3.54 25.70
N LYS A 776 -10.19 2.87 24.56
CA LYS A 776 -11.29 2.79 23.59
C LYS A 776 -12.02 1.45 23.62
N PHE A 777 -11.39 0.39 24.11
CA PHE A 777 -12.00 -0.94 24.16
C PHE A 777 -12.26 -1.44 25.60
N GLY A 778 -12.02 -0.57 26.58
CA GLY A 778 -12.46 -0.78 27.97
C GLY A 778 -11.49 -1.55 28.84
N SER A 779 -10.26 -1.77 28.39
CA SER A 779 -9.23 -2.38 29.23
C SER A 779 -8.77 -1.43 30.33
N ASN A 780 -8.41 -1.97 31.47
CA ASN A 780 -7.80 -1.20 32.55
C ASN A 780 -6.38 -0.75 32.12
N SER A 781 -6.12 0.54 32.22
CA SER A 781 -4.82 1.11 31.85
C SER A 781 -4.40 2.23 32.79
N SER A 782 -3.10 2.33 33.03
CA SER A 782 -2.50 3.41 33.83
C SER A 782 -1.19 3.90 33.21
N ILE A 783 -0.90 5.19 33.40
CA ILE A 783 0.34 5.82 32.95
C ILE A 783 0.94 6.55 34.14
N GLN A 784 2.14 6.15 34.54
CA GLN A 784 2.89 6.76 35.64
C GLN A 784 4.37 6.86 35.27
N ASN A 785 4.95 8.03 35.39
CA ASN A 785 6.37 8.27 35.11
C ASN A 785 6.85 7.68 33.76
N GLN A 786 6.09 7.93 32.66
CA GLN A 786 6.32 7.38 31.31
C GLN A 786 6.05 5.88 31.15
N ILE A 787 5.79 5.16 32.23
CA ILE A 787 5.47 3.73 32.14
C ILE A 787 3.96 3.59 31.92
N VAL A 788 3.62 2.90 30.84
CA VAL A 788 2.25 2.47 30.55
C VAL A 788 2.07 1.05 31.02
N LYS A 789 0.98 0.78 31.71
CA LYS A 789 0.50 -0.55 32.02
C LYS A 789 -0.88 -0.73 31.43
N VAL A 790 -1.12 -1.83 30.70
CA VAL A 790 -2.42 -2.20 30.14
C VAL A 790 -2.72 -3.64 30.49
N ASP A 791 -3.86 -3.89 31.14
CA ASP A 791 -4.29 -5.24 31.50
C ASP A 791 -5.20 -5.79 30.38
N LEU A 792 -4.75 -6.83 29.69
CA LEU A 792 -5.44 -7.46 28.57
C LEU A 792 -5.81 -8.91 28.84
N LYS A 793 -7.02 -9.27 28.43
CA LYS A 793 -7.51 -10.65 28.39
C LYS A 793 -6.81 -11.47 27.29
N PRO A 794 -6.94 -12.82 27.29
CA PRO A 794 -6.48 -13.65 26.20
C PRO A 794 -7.04 -13.22 24.84
N ASN A 795 -6.21 -13.27 23.81
CA ASN A 795 -6.59 -12.94 22.44
C ASN A 795 -7.36 -11.61 22.34
N SER A 796 -6.83 -10.55 22.91
CA SER A 796 -7.46 -9.22 22.96
C SER A 796 -6.50 -8.09 22.65
N PHE A 797 -7.06 -6.91 22.48
CA PHE A 797 -6.32 -5.69 22.21
C PHE A 797 -6.95 -4.48 22.90
N GLU A 798 -6.17 -3.41 23.01
CA GLU A 798 -6.64 -2.09 23.43
C GLU A 798 -6.04 -1.01 22.54
N ILE A 799 -6.77 0.08 22.38
CA ILE A 799 -6.30 1.31 21.72
C ILE A 799 -6.50 2.48 22.70
N LEU A 800 -5.39 3.11 23.06
CA LEU A 800 -5.40 4.31 23.88
C LEU A 800 -5.23 5.52 22.97
N ILE A 801 -6.15 6.49 23.04
CA ILE A 801 -6.14 7.71 22.22
C ILE A 801 -5.89 8.91 23.10
N SER A 802 -4.92 9.76 22.71
CA SER A 802 -4.81 11.14 23.24
C SER A 802 -5.49 12.13 22.29
N LYS A 803 -6.03 13.18 22.88
CA LYS A 803 -6.52 14.35 22.14
C LYS A 803 -5.43 15.41 22.06
#